data_a99470d34cd765fe852971061f453045
#
_entry.id   a99470d34cd765fe852971061f453045
#
_cell.length_a   1.000
_cell.length_b   1.000
_cell.length_c   1.000
_cell.angle_alpha   90.00
_cell.angle_beta   90.00
_cell.angle_gamma   90.00
#
_symmetry.space_group_name_H-M   'P 1'
#
loop_
_entity.id
_entity.type
_entity.pdbx_description
1 polymer ?
#
loop_
_entity_poly.entity_id
_entity_poly.type
_entity_poly.pdbx_seq_one_letter_code
_entity_poly.pdbx_strand_id
1 'polypeptide(L)'
;MPKRVTTEPQDRGPAILAPARFGGYPGPRRPALPGGKLARWLATTDHKQIGLLYLITSFGFFVLAGIEAMLIRGELARPGLQFLSPEQYNQLFTTHGLAMLLLFATPAALGTANYIVPIQIGAPDVSFPRLNAFGYWLFLFGGLLLYGSFLTPAGSADFGWFAYTPLSQAENSPGIGPDMVLVGLVLGGLGTILTAVNLITTIVTLRAPGMTMFRMPIFTWNMLFTSVLILMVFPLLAATLLALLADRLLGAHVFDPASGGPLLWQHLFWFWGHPEVYIIAIPFFGIITEIIPVFARKPVFGYTGLVLATAAITVLSMAVWAHHMFGTGQVLLPFFSILSYLIAVPTGVKFFNWIGSMWKGQLTFETPMLFSIGFLVTFLFGGLTGVLLASPPVDFHVTDSYFVVGHFHYVLFGTVVFAFFGGIYFWFPKMTGRLLDERLGKAHFWTMFLGFHGTFLVQHWLGNEGMPRRYVDYLPGDGFTILNTISTVSSFVLGASTLFFIWNAWKSWRYGPVVNVDDPWGFGNSLEWATTCPPPLRNFDRIPRIRSERPAFDAKYGPLVADLGRDLPQRITRPPQDLRDELHAERRPPEMPSAEGAVGAREAVAYQPAPESGARPVEVPEPDMVRRPGFEETEEPERTDEPEGTDLEAQDEQRQNDRWRHPRGHGDPTES
;
A
#
# COMPACT_ATOMS: atom_id res chain seq x y z
N MET A 1 5.61 2.76 -35.15
CA MET A 1 5.59 4.07 -34.48
C MET A 1 4.56 4.93 -35.18
N PRO A 2 3.44 5.31 -34.60
CA PRO A 2 2.54 6.28 -35.18
C PRO A 2 3.06 7.70 -34.94
N LYS A 3 2.99 8.53 -35.95
CA LYS A 3 3.41 9.93 -35.97
C LYS A 3 2.60 10.74 -34.96
N ARG A 4 3.26 11.63 -34.22
CA ARG A 4 2.61 12.65 -33.40
C ARG A 4 1.86 13.61 -34.32
N VAL A 5 0.55 13.73 -34.17
CA VAL A 5 -0.22 14.80 -34.77
C VAL A 5 -0.18 15.97 -33.78
N THR A 6 0.54 17.02 -34.15
CA THR A 6 0.49 18.32 -33.47
C THR A 6 -0.66 19.09 -34.05
N THR A 7 -1.77 19.22 -33.33
CA THR A 7 -2.81 20.21 -33.65
C THR A 7 -2.51 21.50 -32.88
N GLU A 8 -2.31 22.60 -33.60
CA GLU A 8 -2.26 23.95 -33.02
C GLU A 8 -3.58 24.28 -32.33
N PRO A 9 -3.57 24.95 -31.15
CA PRO A 9 -4.79 25.36 -30.49
C PRO A 9 -5.45 26.54 -31.23
N GLN A 10 -6.67 26.33 -31.70
CA GLN A 10 -7.54 27.44 -32.14
C GLN A 10 -7.92 28.31 -30.94
N ASP A 11 -7.78 29.61 -31.15
CA ASP A 11 -8.14 30.71 -30.25
C ASP A 11 -9.61 30.59 -29.81
N ARG A 12 -9.85 30.28 -28.56
CA ARG A 12 -11.17 30.32 -27.92
C ARG A 12 -11.12 31.27 -26.74
N GLY A 13 -11.97 32.24 -26.72
CA GLY A 13 -12.22 33.33 -25.81
C GLY A 13 -11.77 33.22 -24.34
N PRO A 14 -12.02 34.18 -23.43
CA PRO A 14 -11.26 34.36 -22.20
C PRO A 14 -11.15 33.04 -21.41
N ALA A 15 -9.96 32.42 -21.47
CA ALA A 15 -9.64 31.17 -20.82
C ALA A 15 -9.70 31.39 -19.33
N ILE A 16 -10.76 30.88 -18.70
CA ILE A 16 -10.78 30.64 -17.27
C ILE A 16 -9.73 29.55 -17.04
N LEU A 17 -8.51 30.00 -16.69
CA LEU A 17 -7.40 29.23 -16.14
C LEU A 17 -7.10 27.87 -16.83
N ALA A 18 -6.49 27.95 -18.03
CA ALA A 18 -5.61 26.87 -18.44
C ALA A 18 -4.59 26.64 -17.31
N PRO A 19 -4.33 25.38 -16.87
CA PRO A 19 -3.32 25.12 -15.86
C PRO A 19 -2.03 25.78 -16.31
N ALA A 20 -1.45 26.65 -15.46
CA ALA A 20 -0.22 27.35 -15.78
C ALA A 20 0.84 26.30 -16.14
N ARG A 21 1.19 26.23 -17.44
CA ARG A 21 2.36 25.47 -17.88
C ARG A 21 3.56 26.16 -17.24
N PHE A 22 4.09 25.58 -16.19
CA PHE A 22 5.29 26.07 -15.57
C PHE A 22 6.44 25.85 -16.56
N GLY A 23 6.93 26.95 -17.16
CA GLY A 23 8.02 26.91 -18.13
C GLY A 23 9.26 26.27 -17.53
N GLY A 24 9.62 25.10 -18.03
CA GLY A 24 10.74 24.33 -17.54
C GLY A 24 12.07 24.92 -17.96
N TYR A 25 13.01 25.04 -17.02
CA TYR A 25 14.44 25.09 -17.36
C TYR A 25 14.85 23.71 -17.90
N PRO A 26 15.48 23.60 -19.08
CA PRO A 26 16.08 22.34 -19.51
C PRO A 26 17.27 22.07 -18.60
N GLY A 27 17.02 21.26 -17.55
CA GLY A 27 18.10 20.77 -16.69
C GLY A 27 19.11 19.97 -17.52
N PRO A 28 20.39 19.89 -17.10
CA PRO A 28 21.41 19.17 -17.84
C PRO A 28 20.94 17.72 -18.07
N ARG A 29 20.87 17.32 -19.34
CA ARG A 29 20.57 15.95 -19.72
C ARG A 29 21.66 15.05 -19.13
N ARG A 30 21.27 14.08 -18.31
CA ARG A 30 22.23 13.01 -17.94
C ARG A 30 22.74 12.38 -19.25
N PRO A 31 24.08 12.17 -19.39
CA PRO A 31 24.59 11.44 -20.54
C PRO A 31 23.86 10.11 -20.64
N ALA A 32 23.42 9.74 -21.83
CA ALA A 32 22.82 8.43 -22.04
C ALA A 32 23.86 7.36 -21.68
N LEU A 33 23.54 6.48 -20.74
CA LEU A 33 24.40 5.34 -20.43
C LEU A 33 24.65 4.56 -21.71
N PRO A 34 25.91 4.15 -22.00
CA PRO A 34 26.22 3.30 -23.12
C PRO A 34 25.48 1.98 -23.00
N GLY A 35 24.89 1.47 -24.06
CA GLY A 35 24.16 0.20 -24.08
C GLY A 35 22.73 0.31 -24.60
N GLY A 36 22.13 -0.84 -24.87
CA GLY A 36 20.74 -0.97 -25.32
C GLY A 36 19.73 -0.56 -24.24
N LYS A 37 18.44 -0.53 -24.60
CA LYS A 37 17.35 -0.17 -23.66
C LYS A 37 17.36 -1.02 -22.37
N LEU A 38 17.63 -2.32 -22.51
CA LEU A 38 17.71 -3.26 -21.37
C LEU A 38 18.88 -2.91 -20.45
N ALA A 39 20.08 -2.67 -20.97
CA ALA A 39 21.23 -2.31 -20.16
C ALA A 39 21.01 -1.01 -19.38
N ARG A 40 20.32 -0.03 -19.96
CA ARG A 40 19.96 1.23 -19.28
C ARG A 40 18.96 1.02 -18.14
N TRP A 41 18.03 0.07 -18.27
CA TRP A 41 17.11 -0.30 -17.22
C TRP A 41 17.83 -1.01 -16.07
N LEU A 42 18.68 -1.97 -16.39
CA LEU A 42 19.42 -2.76 -15.39
C LEU A 42 20.47 -1.94 -14.63
N ALA A 43 21.07 -0.92 -15.27
CA ALA A 43 22.07 -0.05 -14.64
C ALA A 43 21.50 1.29 -14.14
N THR A 44 20.17 1.40 -14.00
CA THR A 44 19.53 2.64 -13.59
C THR A 44 19.80 2.98 -12.15
N THR A 45 19.90 4.29 -11.85
CA THR A 45 19.87 4.83 -10.50
C THR A 45 18.68 5.78 -10.28
N ASP A 46 17.79 5.91 -11.25
CA ASP A 46 16.55 6.69 -11.14
C ASP A 46 15.56 5.97 -10.22
N HIS A 47 15.14 6.65 -9.16
CA HIS A 47 14.24 6.06 -8.15
C HIS A 47 12.90 5.53 -8.74
N LYS A 48 12.40 6.18 -9.80
CA LYS A 48 11.15 5.74 -10.46
C LYS A 48 11.32 4.42 -11.19
N GLN A 49 12.43 4.27 -11.90
CA GLN A 49 12.74 3.01 -12.61
C GLN A 49 13.03 1.89 -11.62
N ILE A 50 13.78 2.17 -10.53
CA ILE A 50 14.03 1.19 -9.46
C ILE A 50 12.71 0.81 -8.78
N GLY A 51 11.83 1.76 -8.48
CA GLY A 51 10.49 1.49 -7.94
C GLY A 51 9.68 0.57 -8.85
N LEU A 52 9.69 0.80 -10.16
CA LEU A 52 9.03 -0.09 -11.14
C LEU A 52 9.69 -1.49 -11.19
N LEU A 53 11.01 -1.58 -11.09
CA LEU A 53 11.71 -2.88 -11.01
C LEU A 53 11.27 -3.67 -9.78
N TYR A 54 11.20 -3.03 -8.59
CA TYR A 54 10.64 -3.65 -7.39
C TYR A 54 9.20 -4.12 -7.60
N LEU A 55 8.32 -3.25 -8.12
CA LEU A 55 6.90 -3.58 -8.32
C LEU A 55 6.68 -4.73 -9.30
N ILE A 56 7.40 -4.75 -10.43
CA ILE A 56 7.29 -5.81 -11.45
C ILE A 56 7.83 -7.13 -10.89
N THR A 57 8.99 -7.10 -10.23
CA THR A 57 9.62 -8.30 -9.67
C THR A 57 8.80 -8.87 -8.53
N SER A 58 8.35 -8.04 -7.60
CA SER A 58 7.50 -8.48 -6.48
C SER A 58 6.16 -9.05 -6.97
N PHE A 59 5.57 -8.44 -8.00
CA PHE A 59 4.37 -9.00 -8.63
C PHE A 59 4.65 -10.36 -9.32
N GLY A 60 5.83 -10.55 -9.91
CA GLY A 60 6.26 -11.85 -10.43
C GLY A 60 6.30 -12.91 -9.32
N PHE A 61 6.90 -12.60 -8.17
CA PHE A 61 6.92 -13.48 -7.01
C PHE A 61 5.52 -13.71 -6.41
N PHE A 62 4.65 -12.70 -6.41
CA PHE A 62 3.23 -12.86 -6.03
C PHE A 62 2.52 -13.91 -6.89
N VAL A 63 2.74 -13.90 -8.21
CA VAL A 63 2.15 -14.88 -9.12
C VAL A 63 2.70 -16.29 -8.85
N LEU A 64 4.02 -16.43 -8.68
CA LEU A 64 4.64 -17.73 -8.36
C LEU A 64 4.12 -18.30 -7.05
N ALA A 65 4.16 -17.51 -5.97
CA ALA A 65 3.65 -17.94 -4.68
C ALA A 65 2.11 -18.15 -4.69
N GLY A 66 1.39 -17.44 -5.56
CA GLY A 66 -0.04 -17.67 -5.79
C GLY A 66 -0.31 -19.03 -6.43
N ILE A 67 0.53 -19.48 -7.37
CA ILE A 67 0.47 -20.82 -7.96
C ILE A 67 0.73 -21.89 -6.88
N GLU A 68 1.72 -21.69 -6.01
CA GLU A 68 1.96 -22.58 -4.85
C GLU A 68 0.71 -22.70 -3.97
N ALA A 69 0.03 -21.58 -3.68
CA ALA A 69 -1.23 -21.59 -2.93
C ALA A 69 -2.34 -22.37 -3.63
N MET A 70 -2.44 -22.28 -4.97
CA MET A 70 -3.41 -23.07 -5.74
C MET A 70 -3.13 -24.58 -5.65
N LEU A 71 -1.86 -24.98 -5.66
CA LEU A 71 -1.47 -26.39 -5.50
C LEU A 71 -1.80 -26.88 -4.09
N ILE A 72 -1.46 -26.11 -3.03
CA ILE A 72 -1.82 -26.41 -1.64
C ILE A 72 -3.33 -26.59 -1.48
N ARG A 73 -4.14 -25.69 -2.07
CA ARG A 73 -5.61 -25.79 -1.99
C ARG A 73 -6.17 -26.94 -2.81
N GLY A 74 -5.56 -27.22 -3.98
CA GLY A 74 -5.93 -28.37 -4.81
C GLY A 74 -5.75 -29.69 -4.07
N GLU A 75 -4.63 -29.85 -3.34
CA GLU A 75 -4.35 -31.03 -2.53
C GLU A 75 -5.42 -31.24 -1.45
N LEU A 76 -5.83 -30.20 -0.76
CA LEU A 76 -6.81 -30.24 0.31
C LEU A 76 -8.29 -30.22 -0.15
N ALA A 77 -8.56 -30.34 -1.45
CA ALA A 77 -9.92 -30.32 -1.95
C ALA A 77 -10.80 -31.47 -1.43
N ARG A 78 -10.17 -32.63 -1.19
CA ARG A 78 -10.80 -33.87 -0.73
C ARG A 78 -9.87 -34.63 0.21
N PRO A 79 -10.39 -35.52 1.07
CA PRO A 79 -9.57 -36.42 1.86
C PRO A 79 -8.73 -37.37 0.99
N GLY A 80 -7.58 -37.76 1.52
CA GLY A 80 -6.56 -38.56 0.84
C GLY A 80 -5.63 -37.72 -0.02
N LEU A 81 -4.41 -38.20 -0.20
CA LEU A 81 -3.42 -37.53 -1.04
C LEU A 81 -3.89 -37.50 -2.51
N GLN A 82 -3.87 -36.30 -3.12
CA GLN A 82 -4.33 -36.09 -4.49
C GLN A 82 -3.18 -36.19 -5.50
N PHE A 83 -2.14 -35.37 -5.35
CA PHE A 83 -1.03 -35.26 -6.29
C PHE A 83 0.30 -34.78 -5.68
N LEU A 84 0.30 -34.31 -4.43
CA LEU A 84 1.50 -33.88 -3.72
C LEU A 84 1.96 -34.95 -2.73
N SER A 85 3.29 -35.14 -2.62
CA SER A 85 3.84 -35.85 -1.45
C SER A 85 3.82 -34.93 -0.22
N PRO A 86 3.89 -35.47 1.01
CA PRO A 86 3.99 -34.65 2.22
C PRO A 86 5.18 -33.68 2.19
N GLU A 87 6.31 -34.09 1.66
CA GLU A 87 7.51 -33.25 1.54
C GLU A 87 7.30 -32.11 0.56
N GLN A 88 6.71 -32.40 -0.62
CA GLN A 88 6.37 -31.37 -1.59
C GLN A 88 5.36 -30.35 -1.03
N TYR A 89 4.34 -30.84 -0.32
CA TYR A 89 3.36 -29.97 0.34
C TYR A 89 4.04 -29.04 1.37
N ASN A 90 4.96 -29.59 2.19
CA ASN A 90 5.70 -28.82 3.19
C ASN A 90 6.60 -27.75 2.55
N GLN A 91 7.27 -28.08 1.45
CA GLN A 91 8.07 -27.12 0.69
C GLN A 91 7.18 -26.00 0.11
N LEU A 92 6.02 -26.33 -0.46
CA LEU A 92 5.12 -25.35 -1.06
C LEU A 92 4.53 -24.37 -0.03
N PHE A 93 4.05 -24.83 1.13
CA PHE A 93 3.53 -23.89 2.11
C PHE A 93 4.63 -23.04 2.78
N THR A 94 5.85 -23.57 2.88
CA THR A 94 7.02 -22.85 3.37
C THR A 94 7.39 -21.72 2.43
N THR A 95 7.58 -22.03 1.16
CA THR A 95 7.97 -21.04 0.14
C THR A 95 6.86 -20.06 -0.18
N HIS A 96 5.59 -20.50 -0.23
CA HIS A 96 4.43 -19.59 -0.33
C HIS A 96 4.45 -18.53 0.78
N GLY A 97 4.61 -18.93 2.04
CA GLY A 97 4.63 -18.01 3.17
C GLY A 97 5.79 -17.01 3.09
N LEU A 98 7.01 -17.51 2.86
CA LEU A 98 8.21 -16.68 2.75
C LEU A 98 8.14 -15.71 1.55
N ALA A 99 7.70 -16.20 0.40
CA ALA A 99 7.62 -15.38 -0.81
C ALA A 99 6.55 -14.30 -0.72
N MET A 100 5.36 -14.62 -0.17
CA MET A 100 4.29 -13.65 -0.01
C MET A 100 4.65 -12.51 0.94
N LEU A 101 5.36 -12.80 2.04
CA LEU A 101 5.77 -11.78 3.01
C LEU A 101 7.00 -11.00 2.54
N LEU A 102 8.09 -11.70 2.19
CA LEU A 102 9.41 -11.11 2.02
C LEU A 102 9.82 -10.87 0.55
N LEU A 103 9.15 -11.50 -0.42
CA LEU A 103 9.42 -11.26 -1.83
C LEU A 103 8.29 -10.49 -2.55
N PHE A 104 7.07 -10.45 -1.96
CA PHE A 104 5.98 -9.65 -2.50
C PHE A 104 5.62 -8.46 -1.61
N ALA A 105 5.09 -8.67 -0.40
CA ALA A 105 4.44 -7.63 0.38
C ALA A 105 5.40 -6.48 0.74
N THR A 106 6.52 -6.79 1.40
CA THR A 106 7.53 -5.79 1.80
C THR A 106 8.19 -5.11 0.59
N PRO A 107 8.67 -5.85 -0.46
CA PRO A 107 9.24 -5.20 -1.64
C PRO A 107 8.24 -4.40 -2.48
N ALA A 108 6.96 -4.77 -2.54
CA ALA A 108 5.92 -3.98 -3.19
C ALA A 108 5.68 -2.65 -2.48
N ALA A 109 5.68 -2.64 -1.14
CA ALA A 109 5.62 -1.42 -0.35
C ALA A 109 6.84 -0.51 -0.60
N LEU A 110 8.06 -1.09 -0.56
CA LEU A 110 9.30 -0.37 -0.82
C LEU A 110 9.38 0.13 -2.28
N GLY A 111 8.90 -0.64 -3.24
CA GLY A 111 8.82 -0.25 -4.65
C GLY A 111 7.89 0.93 -4.87
N THR A 112 6.70 0.89 -4.24
CA THR A 112 5.75 2.01 -4.24
C THR A 112 6.38 3.24 -3.59
N ALA A 113 7.04 3.09 -2.44
CA ALA A 113 7.71 4.17 -1.73
C ALA A 113 8.85 4.78 -2.57
N ASN A 114 9.69 3.95 -3.18
CA ASN A 114 10.73 4.41 -4.07
C ASN A 114 10.19 5.27 -5.21
N TYR A 115 9.04 4.90 -5.78
CA TYR A 115 8.43 5.68 -6.85
C TYR A 115 7.78 6.97 -6.32
N ILE A 116 6.96 6.87 -5.29
CA ILE A 116 6.00 7.91 -4.88
C ILE A 116 6.57 8.88 -3.84
N VAL A 117 7.31 8.40 -2.82
CA VAL A 117 7.77 9.26 -1.70
C VAL A 117 8.61 10.46 -2.18
N PRO A 118 9.64 10.31 -3.06
CA PRO A 118 10.39 11.47 -3.50
C PRO A 118 9.50 12.50 -4.22
N ILE A 119 8.49 12.05 -4.96
CA ILE A 119 7.55 12.96 -5.64
C ILE A 119 6.66 13.65 -4.59
N GLN A 120 6.15 12.92 -3.61
CA GLN A 120 5.28 13.47 -2.55
C GLN A 120 5.95 14.56 -1.72
N ILE A 121 7.25 14.45 -1.48
CA ILE A 121 8.00 15.44 -0.70
C ILE A 121 8.69 16.50 -1.56
N GLY A 122 8.58 16.41 -2.88
CA GLY A 122 9.21 17.35 -3.81
C GLY A 122 10.73 17.14 -3.98
N ALA A 123 11.26 15.98 -3.62
CA ALA A 123 12.66 15.64 -3.83
C ALA A 123 12.94 15.29 -5.31
N PRO A 124 14.11 15.65 -5.86
CA PRO A 124 14.46 15.35 -7.25
C PRO A 124 14.86 13.88 -7.48
N ASP A 125 15.30 13.18 -6.45
CA ASP A 125 15.68 11.77 -6.40
C ASP A 125 15.77 11.32 -4.93
N VAL A 126 16.09 10.06 -4.67
CA VAL A 126 16.45 9.57 -3.33
C VAL A 126 17.86 10.02 -2.93
N SER A 127 18.17 10.02 -1.61
CA SER A 127 19.47 10.50 -1.10
C SER A 127 20.66 9.69 -1.59
N PHE A 128 20.50 8.37 -1.70
CA PHE A 128 21.56 7.43 -2.08
C PHE A 128 21.15 6.58 -3.30
N PRO A 129 21.16 7.11 -4.55
CA PRO A 129 20.63 6.40 -5.72
C PRO A 129 21.35 5.09 -6.05
N ARG A 130 22.69 5.01 -5.81
CA ARG A 130 23.46 3.77 -6.04
C ARG A 130 23.16 2.71 -4.98
N LEU A 131 23.00 3.12 -3.72
CA LEU A 131 22.60 2.24 -2.63
C LEU A 131 21.20 1.66 -2.89
N ASN A 132 20.29 2.49 -3.42
CA ASN A 132 18.95 2.09 -3.82
C ASN A 132 18.98 1.00 -4.90
N ALA A 133 19.78 1.18 -5.94
CA ALA A 133 19.97 0.17 -6.97
C ALA A 133 20.57 -1.12 -6.41
N PHE A 134 21.55 -1.03 -5.51
CA PHE A 134 22.18 -2.20 -4.88
C PHE A 134 21.16 -2.98 -4.01
N GLY A 135 20.32 -2.27 -3.23
CA GLY A 135 19.23 -2.89 -2.46
C GLY A 135 18.27 -3.72 -3.32
N TYR A 136 17.91 -3.20 -4.51
CA TYR A 136 17.08 -3.94 -5.46
C TYR A 136 17.76 -5.24 -5.93
N TRP A 137 19.05 -5.21 -6.26
CA TRP A 137 19.76 -6.40 -6.71
C TRP A 137 19.89 -7.47 -5.63
N LEU A 138 20.12 -7.05 -4.38
CA LEU A 138 20.11 -7.98 -3.24
C LEU A 138 18.74 -8.66 -3.09
N PHE A 139 17.65 -7.91 -3.20
CA PHE A 139 16.29 -8.46 -3.19
C PHE A 139 16.07 -9.46 -4.32
N LEU A 140 16.39 -9.10 -5.57
CA LEU A 140 16.20 -9.98 -6.72
C LEU A 140 17.01 -11.28 -6.58
N PHE A 141 18.30 -11.20 -6.26
CA PHE A 141 19.14 -12.38 -6.14
C PHE A 141 18.75 -13.22 -4.91
N GLY A 142 18.34 -12.61 -3.82
CA GLY A 142 17.77 -13.32 -2.67
C GLY A 142 16.55 -14.15 -3.05
N GLY A 143 15.61 -13.56 -3.80
CA GLY A 143 14.44 -14.27 -4.29
C GLY A 143 14.76 -15.37 -5.30
N LEU A 144 15.71 -15.12 -6.22
CA LEU A 144 16.18 -16.14 -7.16
C LEU A 144 16.87 -17.32 -6.45
N LEU A 145 17.59 -17.05 -5.37
CA LEU A 145 18.21 -18.08 -4.56
C LEU A 145 17.15 -18.94 -3.84
N LEU A 146 16.12 -18.29 -3.26
CA LEU A 146 15.01 -18.97 -2.63
C LEU A 146 14.31 -19.92 -3.60
N TYR A 147 13.89 -19.46 -4.77
CA TYR A 147 13.25 -20.32 -5.76
C TYR A 147 14.22 -21.31 -6.44
N GLY A 148 15.49 -20.95 -6.54
CA GLY A 148 16.54 -21.84 -7.03
C GLY A 148 16.75 -23.08 -6.15
N SER A 149 16.35 -23.02 -4.86
CA SER A 149 16.43 -24.14 -3.94
C SER A 149 15.62 -25.38 -4.39
N PHE A 150 14.52 -25.18 -5.11
CA PHE A 150 13.75 -26.29 -5.71
C PHE A 150 14.53 -27.10 -6.74
N LEU A 151 15.61 -26.58 -7.28
CA LEU A 151 16.47 -27.29 -8.24
C LEU A 151 17.51 -28.19 -7.57
N THR A 152 17.58 -28.20 -6.25
CA THR A 152 18.47 -29.08 -5.49
C THR A 152 17.87 -30.50 -5.37
N PRO A 153 18.69 -31.54 -5.12
CA PRO A 153 18.20 -32.92 -5.03
C PRO A 153 17.15 -33.15 -3.95
N ALA A 154 17.22 -32.43 -2.82
CA ALA A 154 16.26 -32.54 -1.70
C ALA A 154 15.08 -31.54 -1.85
N GLY A 155 15.11 -30.69 -2.86
CA GLY A 155 14.13 -29.61 -3.01
C GLY A 155 14.41 -28.41 -2.12
N SER A 156 13.37 -27.61 -1.86
CA SER A 156 13.43 -26.39 -1.04
C SER A 156 13.32 -26.69 0.46
N ALA A 157 13.32 -25.63 1.29
CA ALA A 157 13.01 -25.73 2.71
C ALA A 157 11.56 -26.20 2.95
N ASP A 158 11.33 -27.02 3.97
CA ASP A 158 10.08 -27.67 4.32
C ASP A 158 9.60 -27.43 5.75
N PHE A 159 10.32 -26.60 6.51
CA PHE A 159 10.14 -26.34 7.95
C PHE A 159 9.11 -25.23 8.28
N GLY A 160 8.40 -24.71 7.28
CA GLY A 160 7.50 -23.57 7.45
C GLY A 160 8.23 -22.23 7.54
N TRP A 161 7.52 -21.12 7.31
CA TRP A 161 8.15 -19.80 7.30
C TRP A 161 8.68 -19.32 8.66
N PHE A 162 8.26 -19.93 9.77
CA PHE A 162 8.82 -19.66 11.11
C PHE A 162 10.20 -20.27 11.33
N ALA A 163 10.58 -21.28 10.54
CA ALA A 163 11.84 -22.01 10.64
C ALA A 163 12.16 -22.47 12.08
N TYR A 164 11.17 -22.97 12.83
CA TYR A 164 11.34 -23.36 14.22
C TYR A 164 12.39 -24.48 14.36
N THR A 165 13.32 -24.27 15.26
CA THR A 165 14.26 -25.30 15.69
C THR A 165 13.60 -26.27 16.68
N PRO A 166 13.92 -27.56 16.69
CA PRO A 166 14.99 -28.22 15.91
C PRO A 166 14.60 -28.62 14.48
N LEU A 167 13.34 -28.40 14.03
CA LEU A 167 12.86 -28.82 12.71
C LEU A 167 13.70 -28.23 11.56
N SER A 168 14.16 -26.99 11.69
CA SER A 168 14.98 -26.29 10.68
C SER A 168 16.48 -26.60 10.76
N GLN A 169 16.95 -27.41 11.73
CA GLN A 169 18.34 -27.85 11.84
C GLN A 169 18.66 -28.90 10.77
N ALA A 170 19.97 -29.15 10.53
CA ALA A 170 20.42 -29.98 9.42
C ALA A 170 19.98 -31.43 9.54
N GLU A 171 19.80 -31.94 10.78
CA GLU A 171 19.36 -33.30 11.06
C GLU A 171 17.90 -33.55 10.60
N ASN A 172 17.04 -32.56 10.70
CA ASN A 172 15.61 -32.69 10.43
C ASN A 172 15.21 -32.13 9.05
N SER A 173 15.98 -31.18 8.52
CA SER A 173 15.78 -30.59 7.20
C SER A 173 17.11 -30.55 6.43
N PRO A 174 17.59 -31.70 5.95
CA PRO A 174 18.92 -31.86 5.37
C PRO A 174 19.01 -31.27 3.95
N GLY A 175 20.25 -31.10 3.48
CA GLY A 175 20.56 -30.66 2.13
C GLY A 175 20.77 -29.16 2.00
N ILE A 176 21.26 -28.75 0.81
CA ILE A 176 21.63 -27.34 0.51
C ILE A 176 20.41 -26.44 0.23
N GLY A 177 19.25 -27.02 -0.11
CA GLY A 177 18.05 -26.22 -0.43
C GLY A 177 17.61 -25.30 0.72
N PRO A 178 17.44 -25.82 1.95
CA PRO A 178 17.19 -24.98 3.14
C PRO A 178 18.24 -23.89 3.36
N ASP A 179 19.52 -24.18 3.14
CA ASP A 179 20.61 -23.21 3.30
C ASP A 179 20.51 -22.09 2.26
N MET A 180 20.15 -22.43 1.00
CA MET A 180 19.88 -21.44 -0.05
C MET A 180 18.72 -20.52 0.30
N VAL A 181 17.66 -21.07 0.90
CA VAL A 181 16.52 -20.27 1.38
C VAL A 181 16.98 -19.29 2.46
N LEU A 182 17.71 -19.76 3.48
CA LEU A 182 18.20 -18.92 4.58
C LEU A 182 19.13 -17.81 4.08
N VAL A 183 20.07 -18.11 3.19
CA VAL A 183 20.96 -17.11 2.56
C VAL A 183 20.16 -16.13 1.71
N GLY A 184 19.17 -16.62 0.96
CA GLY A 184 18.27 -15.76 0.17
C GLY A 184 17.52 -14.74 1.03
N LEU A 185 17.04 -15.16 2.21
CA LEU A 185 16.37 -14.30 3.18
C LEU A 185 17.33 -13.26 3.78
N VAL A 186 18.58 -13.63 4.09
CA VAL A 186 19.60 -12.68 4.57
C VAL A 186 19.89 -11.61 3.51
N LEU A 187 20.06 -11.99 2.24
CA LEU A 187 20.29 -11.04 1.16
C LEU A 187 19.11 -10.08 0.97
N GLY A 188 17.88 -10.61 0.94
CA GLY A 188 16.67 -9.80 0.86
C GLY A 188 16.52 -8.83 2.04
N GLY A 189 16.81 -9.31 3.25
CA GLY A 189 16.81 -8.51 4.47
C GLY A 189 17.82 -7.36 4.44
N LEU A 190 19.05 -7.62 3.98
CA LEU A 190 20.05 -6.57 3.77
C LEU A 190 19.58 -5.54 2.75
N GLY A 191 18.99 -5.96 1.62
CA GLY A 191 18.40 -5.04 0.63
C GLY A 191 17.31 -4.16 1.24
N THR A 192 16.47 -4.72 2.11
CA THR A 192 15.41 -4.02 2.84
C THR A 192 15.99 -2.97 3.80
N ILE A 193 17.03 -3.31 4.57
CA ILE A 193 17.75 -2.37 5.46
C ILE A 193 18.32 -1.18 4.66
N LEU A 194 19.00 -1.45 3.55
CA LEU A 194 19.60 -0.40 2.72
C LEU A 194 18.53 0.56 2.16
N THR A 195 17.39 0.02 1.76
CA THR A 195 16.26 0.84 1.27
C THR A 195 15.66 1.68 2.41
N ALA A 196 15.54 1.14 3.62
CA ALA A 196 15.04 1.88 4.79
C ALA A 196 15.95 3.06 5.16
N VAL A 197 17.28 2.85 5.20
CA VAL A 197 18.27 3.93 5.41
C VAL A 197 18.10 5.04 4.38
N ASN A 198 17.93 4.65 3.12
CA ASN A 198 17.77 5.61 2.04
C ASN A 198 16.47 6.41 2.15
N LEU A 199 15.35 5.76 2.46
CA LEU A 199 14.05 6.42 2.62
C LEU A 199 14.04 7.37 3.81
N ILE A 200 14.56 6.97 4.98
CA ILE A 200 14.68 7.87 6.15
C ILE A 200 15.47 9.12 5.79
N THR A 201 16.68 8.92 5.22
CA THR A 201 17.53 10.04 4.84
C THR A 201 16.85 10.95 3.82
N THR A 202 16.20 10.38 2.82
CA THR A 202 15.47 11.13 1.79
C THR A 202 14.33 11.96 2.40
N ILE A 203 13.50 11.34 3.24
CA ILE A 203 12.35 12.02 3.87
C ILE A 203 12.84 13.14 4.83
N VAL A 204 13.90 12.90 5.58
CA VAL A 204 14.38 13.87 6.57
C VAL A 204 15.12 15.04 5.91
N THR A 205 15.90 14.80 4.86
CA THR A 205 16.86 15.79 4.33
C THR A 205 16.47 16.43 3.01
N LEU A 206 15.61 15.80 2.19
CA LEU A 206 15.32 16.26 0.81
C LEU A 206 13.90 16.80 0.60
N ARG A 207 13.18 17.11 1.66
CA ARG A 207 11.86 17.76 1.52
C ARG A 207 11.99 19.12 0.85
N ALA A 208 11.07 19.42 -0.06
CA ALA A 208 11.00 20.71 -0.71
C ALA A 208 10.76 21.85 0.32
N PRO A 209 11.22 23.07 0.04
CA PRO A 209 10.92 24.24 0.87
C PRO A 209 9.42 24.39 1.15
N GLY A 210 9.06 24.61 2.41
CA GLY A 210 7.66 24.65 2.86
C GLY A 210 7.04 23.30 3.21
N MET A 211 7.63 22.16 2.83
CA MET A 211 7.21 20.82 3.24
C MET A 211 7.72 20.49 4.64
N THR A 212 7.09 21.05 5.67
CA THR A 212 7.37 20.67 7.07
C THR A 212 6.88 19.24 7.33
N MET A 213 7.28 18.65 8.47
CA MET A 213 6.85 17.29 8.83
C MET A 213 5.33 17.14 8.79
N PHE A 214 4.58 18.04 9.42
CA PHE A 214 3.12 18.00 9.45
C PHE A 214 2.42 18.54 8.18
N ARG A 215 3.16 18.71 7.08
CA ARG A 215 2.62 18.92 5.73
C ARG A 215 2.90 17.74 4.79
N MET A 216 3.61 16.71 5.28
CA MET A 216 3.86 15.50 4.47
C MET A 216 2.58 14.69 4.30
N PRO A 217 2.39 14.02 3.15
CA PRO A 217 1.33 13.05 2.95
C PRO A 217 1.39 11.90 3.97
N ILE A 218 0.24 11.31 4.30
CA ILE A 218 0.18 10.21 5.28
C ILE A 218 0.96 8.98 4.80
N PHE A 219 0.97 8.71 3.50
CA PHE A 219 1.79 7.62 2.94
C PHE A 219 3.28 7.84 3.24
N THR A 220 3.79 9.07 3.08
CA THR A 220 5.19 9.40 3.43
C THR A 220 5.47 9.20 4.92
N TRP A 221 4.56 9.60 5.82
CA TRP A 221 4.67 9.33 7.25
C TRP A 221 4.72 7.83 7.55
N ASN A 222 3.83 7.06 6.93
CA ASN A 222 3.77 5.63 7.11
C ASN A 222 5.07 4.96 6.65
N MET A 223 5.65 5.41 5.54
CA MET A 223 6.94 4.91 5.07
C MET A 223 8.11 5.30 5.98
N LEU A 224 8.06 6.47 6.61
CA LEU A 224 9.06 6.86 7.61
C LEU A 224 9.02 5.91 8.83
N PHE A 225 7.85 5.67 9.41
CA PHE A 225 7.68 4.77 10.54
C PHE A 225 8.04 3.31 10.18
N THR A 226 7.62 2.84 9.02
CA THR A 226 8.00 1.53 8.49
C THR A 226 9.52 1.39 8.38
N SER A 227 10.20 2.41 7.83
CA SER A 227 11.65 2.38 7.67
C SER A 227 12.37 2.36 9.03
N VAL A 228 11.85 3.05 10.04
CA VAL A 228 12.37 2.97 11.42
C VAL A 228 12.23 1.57 11.98
N LEU A 229 11.06 0.94 11.85
CA LEU A 229 10.85 -0.46 12.28
C LEU A 229 11.82 -1.42 11.60
N ILE A 230 12.01 -1.29 10.28
CA ILE A 230 12.96 -2.11 9.52
C ILE A 230 14.35 -2.04 10.14
N LEU A 231 14.85 -0.83 10.44
CA LEU A 231 16.18 -0.67 11.05
C LEU A 231 16.28 -1.26 12.46
N MET A 232 15.18 -1.32 13.19
CA MET A 232 15.16 -1.90 14.53
C MET A 232 15.18 -3.43 14.52
N VAL A 233 14.49 -4.09 13.58
CA VAL A 233 14.22 -5.53 13.69
C VAL A 233 14.88 -6.39 12.62
N PHE A 234 15.14 -5.90 11.39
CA PHE A 234 15.79 -6.70 10.35
C PHE A 234 17.24 -7.09 10.66
N PRO A 235 18.07 -6.26 11.34
CA PRO A 235 19.38 -6.71 11.80
C PRO A 235 19.30 -7.91 12.74
N LEU A 236 18.29 -7.97 13.61
CA LEU A 236 18.05 -9.12 14.48
C LEU A 236 17.68 -10.36 13.68
N LEU A 237 16.75 -10.25 12.71
CA LEU A 237 16.42 -11.36 11.82
C LEU A 237 17.67 -11.88 11.11
N ALA A 238 18.49 -10.99 10.51
CA ALA A 238 19.70 -11.39 9.82
C ALA A 238 20.67 -12.14 10.75
N ALA A 239 20.88 -11.64 11.97
CA ALA A 239 21.70 -12.30 12.97
C ALA A 239 21.16 -13.69 13.36
N THR A 240 19.84 -13.80 13.54
CA THR A 240 19.15 -15.06 13.91
C THR A 240 19.28 -16.10 12.78
N LEU A 241 19.07 -15.68 11.52
CA LEU A 241 19.23 -16.57 10.36
C LEU A 241 20.70 -17.02 10.17
N LEU A 242 21.66 -16.10 10.37
CA LEU A 242 23.10 -16.44 10.31
C LEU A 242 23.51 -17.39 11.43
N ALA A 243 22.95 -17.25 12.63
CA ALA A 243 23.18 -18.17 13.73
C ALA A 243 22.64 -19.59 13.40
N LEU A 244 21.44 -19.68 12.79
CA LEU A 244 20.92 -20.97 12.30
C LEU A 244 21.80 -21.57 11.20
N LEU A 245 22.31 -20.75 10.27
CA LEU A 245 23.26 -21.23 9.27
C LEU A 245 24.56 -21.72 9.91
N ALA A 246 25.03 -21.06 10.98
CA ALA A 246 26.20 -21.53 11.72
C ALA A 246 25.93 -22.88 12.43
N ASP A 247 24.75 -23.09 13.00
CA ASP A 247 24.34 -24.40 13.55
C ASP A 247 24.35 -25.47 12.45
N ARG A 248 23.71 -25.20 11.31
CA ARG A 248 23.56 -26.14 10.21
C ARG A 248 24.88 -26.50 9.48
N LEU A 249 25.78 -25.54 9.32
CA LEU A 249 26.97 -25.67 8.47
C LEU A 249 28.28 -25.80 9.26
N LEU A 250 28.32 -25.25 10.49
CA LEU A 250 29.55 -25.13 11.29
C LEU A 250 29.46 -25.85 12.64
N GLY A 251 28.30 -26.41 13.01
CA GLY A 251 28.09 -27.07 14.30
C GLY A 251 28.22 -26.10 15.49
N ALA A 252 27.66 -24.90 15.40
CA ALA A 252 27.78 -23.85 16.42
C ALA A 252 26.91 -24.12 17.68
N HIS A 253 25.84 -24.93 17.56
CA HIS A 253 24.93 -25.32 18.65
C HIS A 253 24.23 -24.15 19.36
N VAL A 254 23.97 -23.05 18.69
CA VAL A 254 23.27 -21.86 19.25
C VAL A 254 21.85 -22.22 19.67
N PHE A 255 21.16 -23.03 18.86
CA PHE A 255 19.76 -23.41 19.07
C PHE A 255 19.59 -24.86 19.48
N ASP A 256 20.58 -25.43 20.18
CA ASP A 256 20.53 -26.81 20.71
C ASP A 256 19.33 -26.97 21.66
N PRO A 257 18.47 -27.99 21.47
CA PRO A 257 17.36 -28.28 22.37
C PRO A 257 17.76 -28.47 23.83
N ALA A 258 18.93 -29.05 24.09
CA ALA A 258 19.42 -29.29 25.44
C ALA A 258 19.73 -27.99 26.20
N SER A 259 20.00 -26.88 25.51
CA SER A 259 20.29 -25.57 26.10
C SER A 259 19.09 -24.58 26.05
N GLY A 260 17.89 -25.05 25.69
CA GLY A 260 16.72 -24.19 25.55
C GLY A 260 16.65 -23.43 24.21
N GLY A 261 17.44 -23.84 23.24
CA GLY A 261 17.53 -23.23 21.91
C GLY A 261 16.21 -23.03 21.15
N PRO A 262 15.24 -23.97 21.19
CA PRO A 262 13.93 -23.80 20.55
C PRO A 262 13.14 -22.61 21.09
N LEU A 263 13.16 -22.35 22.39
CA LEU A 263 12.49 -21.19 22.97
C LEU A 263 13.23 -19.89 22.61
N LEU A 264 14.57 -19.92 22.64
CA LEU A 264 15.39 -18.78 22.20
C LEU A 264 15.10 -18.40 20.74
N TRP A 265 15.03 -19.42 19.83
CA TRP A 265 14.64 -19.18 18.44
C TRP A 265 13.29 -18.47 18.33
N GLN A 266 12.27 -18.99 19.03
CA GLN A 266 10.93 -18.42 18.96
C GLN A 266 10.90 -16.96 19.43
N HIS A 267 11.59 -16.60 20.52
CA HIS A 267 11.67 -15.23 20.99
C HIS A 267 12.39 -14.31 20.00
N LEU A 268 13.55 -14.71 19.47
CA LEU A 268 14.30 -13.91 18.50
C LEU A 268 13.51 -13.75 17.18
N PHE A 269 12.91 -14.84 16.70
CA PHE A 269 12.12 -14.82 15.48
C PHE A 269 10.88 -13.92 15.62
N TRP A 270 10.10 -14.08 16.69
CA TRP A 270 8.86 -13.32 16.85
C TRP A 270 9.09 -11.86 17.28
N PHE A 271 10.20 -11.56 17.94
CA PHE A 271 10.59 -10.16 18.18
C PHE A 271 10.81 -9.38 16.87
N TRP A 272 11.24 -10.06 15.82
CA TRP A 272 11.16 -9.54 14.46
C TRP A 272 9.78 -9.75 13.82
N GLY A 273 9.19 -10.94 13.96
CA GLY A 273 8.05 -11.41 13.17
C GLY A 273 6.77 -10.63 13.41
N HIS A 274 6.50 -10.14 14.63
CA HIS A 274 5.34 -9.29 14.87
C HIS A 274 5.56 -7.85 14.33
N PRO A 275 6.66 -7.14 14.59
CA PRO A 275 6.94 -5.90 13.88
C PRO A 275 6.92 -6.04 12.35
N GLU A 276 7.33 -7.18 11.79
CA GLU A 276 7.25 -7.44 10.35
C GLU A 276 5.83 -7.30 9.80
N VAL A 277 4.82 -7.85 10.48
CA VAL A 277 3.43 -7.71 10.01
C VAL A 277 2.97 -6.24 10.01
N TYR A 278 3.51 -5.40 10.91
CA TYR A 278 3.26 -3.95 10.88
C TYR A 278 4.13 -3.22 9.85
N ILE A 279 5.37 -3.66 9.60
CA ILE A 279 6.20 -3.19 8.48
C ILE A 279 5.45 -3.39 7.16
N ILE A 280 4.74 -4.50 7.02
CA ILE A 280 3.88 -4.78 5.87
C ILE A 280 2.63 -3.91 5.91
N ALA A 281 1.87 -3.87 7.01
CA ALA A 281 0.55 -3.25 7.05
C ALA A 281 0.57 -1.71 6.96
N ILE A 282 1.50 -1.04 7.65
CA ILE A 282 1.55 0.43 7.75
C ILE A 282 1.65 1.12 6.38
N PRO A 283 2.50 0.69 5.42
CA PRO A 283 2.54 1.28 4.08
C PRO A 283 1.20 1.23 3.36
N PHE A 284 0.52 0.10 3.43
CA PHE A 284 -0.76 -0.12 2.75
C PHE A 284 -1.91 0.65 3.42
N PHE A 285 -1.87 0.88 4.72
CA PHE A 285 -2.72 1.87 5.39
C PHE A 285 -2.49 3.28 4.81
N GLY A 286 -1.24 3.63 4.50
CA GLY A 286 -0.89 4.88 3.85
C GLY A 286 -1.51 5.01 2.47
N ILE A 287 -1.40 3.98 1.64
CA ILE A 287 -1.99 3.94 0.29
C ILE A 287 -3.50 4.21 0.35
N ILE A 288 -4.23 3.50 1.20
CA ILE A 288 -5.68 3.68 1.37
C ILE A 288 -6.02 5.08 1.86
N THR A 289 -5.18 5.64 2.73
CA THR A 289 -5.37 7.00 3.25
C THR A 289 -5.18 8.07 2.17
N GLU A 290 -4.34 7.84 1.15
CA GLU A 290 -4.22 8.75 -0.01
C GLU A 290 -5.39 8.60 -0.99
N ILE A 291 -5.94 7.39 -1.17
CA ILE A 291 -7.02 7.12 -2.14
C ILE A 291 -8.37 7.67 -1.65
N ILE A 292 -8.76 7.34 -0.42
CA ILE A 292 -10.11 7.64 0.10
C ILE A 292 -10.47 9.13 -0.02
N PRO A 293 -9.62 10.11 0.37
CA PRO A 293 -9.97 11.53 0.27
C PRO A 293 -10.21 12.01 -1.16
N VAL A 294 -9.48 11.46 -2.13
CA VAL A 294 -9.61 11.81 -3.55
C VAL A 294 -10.99 11.40 -4.07
N PHE A 295 -11.42 10.18 -3.81
CA PHE A 295 -12.71 9.65 -4.28
C PHE A 295 -13.89 9.97 -3.36
N ALA A 296 -13.62 10.44 -2.13
CA ALA A 296 -14.63 11.06 -1.27
C ALA A 296 -14.78 12.58 -1.53
N ARG A 297 -13.87 13.16 -2.31
CA ARG A 297 -13.80 14.61 -2.61
C ARG A 297 -13.79 15.45 -1.34
N LYS A 298 -13.03 15.01 -0.33
CA LYS A 298 -12.88 15.65 0.97
C LYS A 298 -11.41 15.64 1.41
N PRO A 299 -10.99 16.57 2.29
CA PRO A 299 -9.76 16.42 3.04
C PRO A 299 -9.78 15.13 3.85
N VAL A 300 -8.60 14.57 4.12
CA VAL A 300 -8.47 13.48 5.09
C VAL A 300 -8.97 13.94 6.46
N PHE A 301 -9.81 13.13 7.10
CA PHE A 301 -10.31 13.42 8.43
C PHE A 301 -9.26 13.04 9.48
N GLY A 302 -8.96 13.97 10.40
CA GLY A 302 -8.10 13.70 11.56
C GLY A 302 -6.63 13.44 11.19
N TYR A 303 -6.02 14.22 10.30
CA TYR A 303 -4.63 14.07 9.85
C TYR A 303 -3.63 13.85 11.00
N THR A 304 -3.63 14.71 12.02
CA THR A 304 -2.73 14.57 13.18
C THR A 304 -3.02 13.28 13.95
N GLY A 305 -4.30 12.92 14.11
CA GLY A 305 -4.70 11.66 14.74
C GLY A 305 -4.18 10.43 13.98
N LEU A 306 -4.18 10.47 12.65
CA LEU A 306 -3.61 9.41 11.81
C LEU A 306 -2.09 9.26 11.99
N VAL A 307 -1.36 10.39 12.05
CA VAL A 307 0.09 10.37 12.31
C VAL A 307 0.40 9.79 13.68
N LEU A 308 -0.27 10.30 14.73
CA LEU A 308 -0.06 9.83 16.11
C LEU A 308 -0.47 8.37 16.30
N ALA A 309 -1.58 7.94 15.68
CA ALA A 309 -2.00 6.54 15.70
C ALA A 309 -0.95 5.64 15.03
N THR A 310 -0.37 6.06 13.90
CA THR A 310 0.72 5.29 13.26
C THR A 310 1.95 5.22 14.16
N ALA A 311 2.35 6.31 14.80
CA ALA A 311 3.44 6.31 15.77
C ALA A 311 3.18 5.36 16.95
N ALA A 312 1.97 5.38 17.50
CA ALA A 312 1.57 4.49 18.59
C ALA A 312 1.61 3.00 18.17
N ILE A 313 1.10 2.66 16.97
CA ILE A 313 1.19 1.30 16.42
C ILE A 313 2.68 0.89 16.29
N THR A 314 3.52 1.78 15.75
CA THR A 314 4.95 1.53 15.57
C THR A 314 5.65 1.18 16.89
N VAL A 315 5.40 1.95 17.94
CA VAL A 315 6.00 1.70 19.27
C VAL A 315 5.42 0.42 19.89
N LEU A 316 4.11 0.25 19.89
CA LEU A 316 3.46 -0.92 20.50
C LEU A 316 3.82 -2.22 19.78
N SER A 317 4.06 -2.19 18.47
CA SER A 317 4.44 -3.38 17.71
C SER A 317 5.70 -4.08 18.24
N MET A 318 6.60 -3.32 18.87
CA MET A 318 7.82 -3.87 19.47
C MET A 318 7.59 -4.60 20.80
N ALA A 319 6.42 -4.47 21.41
CA ALA A 319 6.16 -4.96 22.77
C ALA A 319 5.17 -6.15 22.83
N VAL A 320 4.64 -6.61 21.69
CA VAL A 320 3.53 -7.58 21.66
C VAL A 320 3.90 -8.96 21.10
N TRP A 321 5.15 -9.20 20.70
CA TRP A 321 5.57 -10.36 19.90
C TRP A 321 5.20 -11.72 20.46
N ALA A 322 5.19 -11.89 21.80
CA ALA A 322 5.02 -13.21 22.39
C ALA A 322 3.55 -13.67 22.46
N HIS A 323 2.59 -12.90 21.94
CA HIS A 323 1.26 -13.44 21.69
C HIS A 323 1.26 -14.54 20.61
N HIS A 324 2.31 -14.62 19.77
CA HIS A 324 2.53 -15.75 18.87
C HIS A 324 3.04 -17.01 19.57
N MET A 325 3.26 -16.93 20.89
CA MET A 325 3.90 -17.99 21.69
C MET A 325 3.02 -18.41 22.88
N PHE A 326 1.74 -18.04 22.93
CA PHE A 326 0.86 -18.39 24.05
C PHE A 326 0.80 -19.90 24.26
N GLY A 327 0.73 -20.69 23.19
CA GLY A 327 0.71 -22.16 23.24
C GLY A 327 1.96 -22.80 23.82
N THR A 328 3.10 -22.07 23.96
CA THR A 328 4.32 -22.61 24.63
C THR A 328 4.14 -22.71 26.14
N GLY A 329 3.24 -21.95 26.75
CA GLY A 329 3.08 -21.83 28.19
C GLY A 329 4.26 -21.13 28.91
N GLN A 330 5.26 -20.63 28.20
CA GLN A 330 6.50 -20.07 28.75
C GLN A 330 6.63 -18.55 28.54
N VAL A 331 5.51 -17.85 28.40
CA VAL A 331 5.44 -16.40 28.24
C VAL A 331 4.52 -15.78 29.28
N LEU A 332 4.72 -14.50 29.60
CA LEU A 332 3.89 -13.77 30.53
C LEU A 332 2.54 -13.40 29.87
N LEU A 333 1.58 -14.34 29.92
CA LEU A 333 0.30 -14.27 29.22
C LEU A 333 -0.45 -12.95 29.45
N PRO A 334 -0.67 -12.45 30.70
CA PRO A 334 -1.43 -11.22 30.90
C PRO A 334 -0.75 -10.00 30.28
N PHE A 335 0.58 -9.91 30.35
CA PHE A 335 1.34 -8.79 29.78
C PHE A 335 1.16 -8.71 28.27
N PHE A 336 1.44 -9.80 27.55
CA PHE A 336 1.36 -9.83 26.10
C PHE A 336 -0.08 -9.75 25.58
N SER A 337 -1.05 -10.28 26.33
CA SER A 337 -2.47 -10.14 26.02
C SER A 337 -2.93 -8.69 26.13
N ILE A 338 -2.68 -8.00 27.24
CA ILE A 338 -3.09 -6.60 27.45
C ILE A 338 -2.46 -5.69 26.38
N LEU A 339 -1.16 -5.85 26.09
CA LEU A 339 -0.50 -5.04 25.06
C LEU A 339 -1.05 -5.32 23.67
N SER A 340 -1.44 -6.58 23.38
CA SER A 340 -2.07 -6.95 22.11
C SER A 340 -3.46 -6.37 21.95
N TYR A 341 -4.24 -6.23 23.04
CA TYR A 341 -5.48 -5.46 23.02
C TYR A 341 -5.23 -3.95 22.83
N LEU A 342 -4.17 -3.44 23.48
CA LEU A 342 -3.87 -2.02 23.43
C LEU A 342 -3.52 -1.54 22.02
N ILE A 343 -2.82 -2.35 21.19
CA ILE A 343 -2.47 -1.97 19.83
C ILE A 343 -3.69 -1.88 18.91
N ALA A 344 -4.81 -2.52 19.27
CA ALA A 344 -6.06 -2.39 18.52
C ALA A 344 -6.67 -0.98 18.63
N VAL A 345 -6.39 -0.23 19.73
CA VAL A 345 -6.95 1.11 19.95
C VAL A 345 -6.47 2.11 18.87
N PRO A 346 -5.16 2.36 18.65
CA PRO A 346 -4.72 3.26 17.59
C PRO A 346 -5.11 2.74 16.20
N THR A 347 -5.21 1.45 15.99
CA THR A 347 -5.72 0.87 14.75
C THR A 347 -7.18 1.25 14.52
N GLY A 348 -8.01 1.18 15.56
CA GLY A 348 -9.39 1.66 15.55
C GLY A 348 -9.50 3.15 15.24
N VAL A 349 -8.61 3.99 15.78
CA VAL A 349 -8.54 5.42 15.43
C VAL A 349 -8.34 5.61 13.92
N LYS A 350 -7.42 4.87 13.29
CA LYS A 350 -7.22 4.94 11.83
C LYS A 350 -8.49 4.52 11.08
N PHE A 351 -9.12 3.44 11.52
CA PHE A 351 -10.34 2.93 10.90
C PHE A 351 -11.48 3.97 10.93
N PHE A 352 -11.72 4.59 12.07
CA PHE A 352 -12.71 5.66 12.19
C PHE A 352 -12.36 6.92 11.41
N ASN A 353 -11.06 7.22 11.24
CA ASN A 353 -10.63 8.33 10.39
C ASN A 353 -10.89 8.06 8.90
N TRP A 354 -10.75 6.82 8.41
CA TRP A 354 -11.15 6.46 7.04
C TRP A 354 -12.66 6.58 6.83
N ILE A 355 -13.48 6.09 7.78
CA ILE A 355 -14.94 6.31 7.75
C ILE A 355 -15.26 7.80 7.80
N GLY A 356 -14.63 8.57 8.69
CA GLY A 356 -14.83 10.02 8.81
C GLY A 356 -14.44 10.78 7.54
N SER A 357 -13.43 10.30 6.80
CA SER A 357 -13.05 10.88 5.50
C SER A 357 -14.12 10.65 4.42
N MET A 358 -14.82 9.52 4.48
CA MET A 358 -15.95 9.23 3.59
C MET A 358 -17.27 9.88 4.03
N TRP A 359 -17.45 10.06 5.33
CA TRP A 359 -18.72 10.58 5.91
C TRP A 359 -19.06 11.96 5.36
N LYS A 360 -20.27 12.09 4.81
CA LYS A 360 -20.75 13.32 4.13
C LYS A 360 -19.86 13.76 2.94
N GLY A 361 -19.07 12.86 2.37
CA GLY A 361 -18.32 13.09 1.13
C GLY A 361 -19.18 12.83 -0.10
N GLN A 362 -18.67 13.27 -1.26
CA GLN A 362 -19.21 12.91 -2.57
C GLN A 362 -18.47 11.68 -3.09
N LEU A 363 -18.92 10.50 -2.66
CA LEU A 363 -18.27 9.25 -3.00
C LEU A 363 -18.43 8.95 -4.49
N THR A 364 -17.32 8.60 -5.12
CA THR A 364 -17.28 8.02 -6.46
C THR A 364 -16.59 6.65 -6.38
N PHE A 365 -17.10 5.69 -7.16
CA PHE A 365 -16.75 4.27 -7.02
C PHE A 365 -15.93 3.81 -8.23
N GLU A 366 -14.88 4.53 -8.55
CA GLU A 366 -13.82 4.07 -9.44
C GLU A 366 -13.03 2.93 -8.78
N THR A 367 -12.36 2.13 -9.60
CA THR A 367 -11.66 0.92 -9.15
C THR A 367 -10.76 1.12 -7.92
N PRO A 368 -9.94 2.21 -7.79
CA PRO A 368 -9.16 2.43 -6.58
C PRO A 368 -10.02 2.54 -5.32
N MET A 369 -11.18 3.19 -5.41
CA MET A 369 -12.08 3.34 -4.26
C MET A 369 -12.77 2.03 -3.89
N LEU A 370 -13.14 1.20 -4.87
CA LEU A 370 -13.70 -0.12 -4.59
C LEU A 370 -12.69 -0.99 -3.83
N PHE A 371 -11.43 -1.02 -4.26
CA PHE A 371 -10.37 -1.72 -3.53
C PHE A 371 -10.15 -1.16 -2.12
N SER A 372 -10.28 0.16 -1.93
CA SER A 372 -10.21 0.78 -0.60
C SER A 372 -11.37 0.36 0.31
N ILE A 373 -12.59 0.24 -0.22
CA ILE A 373 -13.74 -0.26 0.53
C ILE A 373 -13.58 -1.75 0.82
N GLY A 374 -13.11 -2.54 -0.16
CA GLY A 374 -12.79 -3.95 0.04
C GLY A 374 -11.78 -4.14 1.17
N PHE A 375 -10.71 -3.34 1.18
CA PHE A 375 -9.75 -3.29 2.29
C PHE A 375 -10.43 -3.02 3.64
N LEU A 376 -11.30 -2.02 3.73
CA LEU A 376 -12.00 -1.71 5.00
C LEU A 376 -12.82 -2.90 5.51
N VAL A 377 -13.54 -3.57 4.63
CA VAL A 377 -14.36 -4.74 4.99
C VAL A 377 -13.46 -5.89 5.45
N THR A 378 -12.45 -6.26 4.66
CA THR A 378 -11.58 -7.40 4.97
C THR A 378 -10.73 -7.15 6.21
N PHE A 379 -10.14 -5.96 6.33
CA PHE A 379 -9.31 -5.60 7.48
C PHE A 379 -10.12 -5.50 8.78
N LEU A 380 -11.39 -5.06 8.73
CA LEU A 380 -12.26 -5.07 9.92
C LEU A 380 -12.42 -6.50 10.47
N PHE A 381 -12.77 -7.46 9.59
CA PHE A 381 -12.88 -8.87 9.99
C PHE A 381 -11.56 -9.42 10.53
N GLY A 382 -10.47 -9.17 9.82
CA GLY A 382 -9.14 -9.61 10.26
C GLY A 382 -8.72 -9.00 11.60
N GLY A 383 -8.98 -7.70 11.81
CA GLY A 383 -8.70 -7.02 13.07
C GLY A 383 -9.51 -7.57 14.24
N LEU A 384 -10.81 -7.82 14.04
CA LEU A 384 -11.68 -8.40 15.07
C LEU A 384 -11.26 -9.82 15.45
N THR A 385 -10.90 -10.66 14.48
CA THR A 385 -10.38 -12.01 14.76
C THR A 385 -9.01 -11.97 15.43
N GLY A 386 -8.19 -10.94 15.16
CA GLY A 386 -6.94 -10.69 15.89
C GLY A 386 -7.16 -10.33 17.35
N VAL A 387 -8.18 -9.52 17.64
CA VAL A 387 -8.59 -9.22 19.03
C VAL A 387 -9.04 -10.50 19.74
N LEU A 388 -9.76 -11.41 19.08
CA LEU A 388 -10.10 -12.72 19.65
C LEU A 388 -8.86 -13.53 19.98
N LEU A 389 -7.88 -13.62 19.08
CA LEU A 389 -6.62 -14.35 19.27
C LEU A 389 -5.72 -13.72 20.36
N ALA A 390 -5.87 -12.43 20.65
CA ALA A 390 -5.18 -11.78 21.75
C ALA A 390 -5.63 -12.29 23.14
N SER A 391 -6.73 -13.05 23.22
CA SER A 391 -7.23 -13.73 24.41
C SER A 391 -6.58 -15.11 24.54
N PRO A 392 -5.71 -15.38 25.54
CA PRO A 392 -5.10 -16.68 25.68
C PRO A 392 -6.08 -17.88 25.71
N PRO A 393 -7.22 -17.82 26.40
CA PRO A 393 -8.17 -18.94 26.36
C PRO A 393 -8.75 -19.23 24.97
N VAL A 394 -8.95 -18.20 24.14
CA VAL A 394 -9.40 -18.37 22.75
C VAL A 394 -8.24 -18.91 21.89
N ASP A 395 -7.04 -18.34 22.06
CA ASP A 395 -5.86 -18.78 21.31
C ASP A 395 -5.55 -20.26 21.60
N PHE A 396 -5.60 -20.71 22.85
CA PHE A 396 -5.40 -22.12 23.20
C PHE A 396 -6.37 -23.07 22.48
N HIS A 397 -7.58 -22.61 22.18
CA HIS A 397 -8.56 -23.43 21.44
C HIS A 397 -8.25 -23.50 19.94
N VAL A 398 -7.76 -22.41 19.34
CA VAL A 398 -7.64 -22.28 17.88
C VAL A 398 -6.21 -22.13 17.37
N THR A 399 -5.21 -22.11 18.28
CA THR A 399 -3.79 -22.00 17.87
C THR A 399 -3.41 -23.15 16.95
N ASP A 400 -2.55 -22.88 15.97
CA ASP A 400 -2.12 -23.82 14.94
C ASP A 400 -3.25 -24.52 14.15
N SER A 401 -4.45 -23.93 14.14
CA SER A 401 -5.58 -24.38 13.33
C SER A 401 -5.80 -23.49 12.08
N TYR A 402 -6.75 -23.89 11.24
CA TYR A 402 -7.19 -23.09 10.09
C TYR A 402 -7.88 -21.76 10.50
N PHE A 403 -8.30 -21.60 11.75
CA PHE A 403 -8.76 -20.28 12.24
C PHE A 403 -7.67 -19.23 12.13
N VAL A 404 -6.45 -19.57 12.55
CA VAL A 404 -5.27 -18.68 12.42
C VAL A 404 -4.96 -18.40 10.96
N VAL A 405 -5.12 -19.40 10.07
CA VAL A 405 -4.93 -19.21 8.61
C VAL A 405 -5.98 -18.23 8.05
N GLY A 406 -7.24 -18.39 8.42
CA GLY A 406 -8.29 -17.43 8.06
C GLY A 406 -7.95 -16.02 8.55
N HIS A 407 -7.63 -15.88 9.83
CA HIS A 407 -7.27 -14.60 10.45
C HIS A 407 -6.13 -13.91 9.72
N PHE A 408 -4.97 -14.56 9.57
CA PHE A 408 -3.82 -13.85 8.99
C PHE A 408 -4.00 -13.55 7.49
N HIS A 409 -4.79 -14.32 6.73
CA HIS A 409 -5.12 -13.93 5.38
C HIS A 409 -6.06 -12.71 5.34
N TYR A 410 -6.97 -12.57 6.28
CA TYR A 410 -7.80 -11.37 6.38
C TYR A 410 -6.98 -10.10 6.72
N VAL A 411 -5.95 -10.21 7.57
CA VAL A 411 -5.07 -9.07 7.87
C VAL A 411 -3.93 -8.89 6.87
N LEU A 412 -3.41 -9.96 6.22
CA LEU A 412 -2.34 -9.85 5.24
C LEU A 412 -2.90 -9.65 3.82
N PHE A 413 -3.61 -10.62 3.26
CA PHE A 413 -4.16 -10.48 1.91
C PHE A 413 -5.19 -9.34 1.86
N GLY A 414 -6.12 -9.31 2.83
CA GLY A 414 -7.15 -8.30 2.93
C GLY A 414 -6.62 -6.87 3.07
N THR A 415 -5.45 -6.70 3.67
CA THR A 415 -4.77 -5.39 3.79
C THR A 415 -3.86 -5.13 2.60
N VAL A 416 -2.89 -6.02 2.39
CA VAL A 416 -1.79 -5.80 1.45
C VAL A 416 -2.28 -5.86 0.00
N VAL A 417 -2.94 -6.94 -0.38
CA VAL A 417 -3.28 -7.17 -1.79
C VAL A 417 -4.38 -6.21 -2.26
N PHE A 418 -5.40 -5.97 -1.43
CA PHE A 418 -6.43 -4.98 -1.77
C PHE A 418 -5.85 -3.57 -1.88
N ALA A 419 -5.03 -3.13 -0.92
CA ALA A 419 -4.43 -1.81 -0.98
C ALA A 419 -3.36 -1.71 -2.09
N PHE A 420 -2.60 -2.76 -2.36
CA PHE A 420 -1.65 -2.83 -3.48
C PHE A 420 -2.36 -2.56 -4.81
N PHE A 421 -3.40 -3.31 -5.12
CA PHE A 421 -4.14 -3.08 -6.35
C PHE A 421 -4.83 -1.71 -6.36
N GLY A 422 -5.42 -1.28 -5.25
CA GLY A 422 -5.93 0.08 -5.10
C GLY A 422 -4.89 1.14 -5.48
N GLY A 423 -3.68 1.02 -4.94
CA GLY A 423 -2.54 1.89 -5.24
C GLY A 423 -2.06 1.81 -6.69
N ILE A 424 -1.98 0.60 -7.25
CA ILE A 424 -1.59 0.43 -8.67
C ILE A 424 -2.64 1.10 -9.58
N TYR A 425 -3.94 0.87 -9.39
CA TYR A 425 -4.98 1.55 -10.17
C TYR A 425 -4.91 3.07 -9.99
N PHE A 426 -4.62 3.56 -8.78
CA PHE A 426 -4.55 4.97 -8.44
C PHE A 426 -3.35 5.67 -9.09
N TRP A 427 -2.14 5.10 -8.98
CA TRP A 427 -0.91 5.70 -9.48
C TRP A 427 -0.46 5.20 -10.86
N PHE A 428 -1.21 4.28 -11.51
CA PHE A 428 -0.88 3.82 -12.86
C PHE A 428 -0.70 4.97 -13.87
N PRO A 429 -1.51 6.05 -13.83
CA PRO A 429 -1.29 7.22 -14.70
C PRO A 429 0.08 7.87 -14.45
N LYS A 430 0.52 7.98 -13.19
CA LYS A 430 1.83 8.51 -12.83
C LYS A 430 2.97 7.63 -13.34
N MET A 431 2.78 6.32 -13.32
CA MET A 431 3.81 5.36 -13.72
C MET A 431 3.92 5.21 -15.24
N THR A 432 2.81 5.31 -15.96
CA THR A 432 2.74 4.93 -17.39
C THR A 432 2.27 6.05 -18.31
N GLY A 433 1.64 7.11 -17.78
CA GLY A 433 0.97 8.14 -18.57
C GLY A 433 -0.35 7.69 -19.18
N ARG A 434 -0.94 6.58 -18.69
CA ARG A 434 -2.20 6.02 -19.22
C ARG A 434 -3.14 5.60 -18.08
N LEU A 435 -4.44 5.56 -18.35
CA LEU A 435 -5.45 5.02 -17.45
C LEU A 435 -5.69 3.53 -17.71
N LEU A 436 -5.94 2.78 -16.64
CA LEU A 436 -6.44 1.41 -16.72
C LEU A 436 -7.92 1.39 -17.13
N ASP A 437 -8.35 0.29 -17.77
CA ASP A 437 -9.75 0.08 -18.15
C ASP A 437 -10.59 -0.17 -16.89
N GLU A 438 -11.58 0.69 -16.66
CA GLU A 438 -12.41 0.69 -15.46
C GLU A 438 -13.34 -0.53 -15.38
N ARG A 439 -13.83 -1.04 -16.53
CA ARG A 439 -14.71 -2.23 -16.55
C ARG A 439 -13.94 -3.48 -16.15
N LEU A 440 -12.73 -3.65 -16.68
CA LEU A 440 -11.84 -4.73 -16.29
C LEU A 440 -11.40 -4.58 -14.83
N GLY A 441 -11.17 -3.35 -14.37
CA GLY A 441 -10.85 -3.06 -12.98
C GLY A 441 -11.95 -3.48 -12.01
N LYS A 442 -13.21 -3.18 -12.33
CA LYS A 442 -14.37 -3.60 -11.53
C LYS A 442 -14.58 -5.12 -11.58
N ALA A 443 -14.40 -5.74 -12.73
CA ALA A 443 -14.44 -7.22 -12.85
C ALA A 443 -13.36 -7.86 -11.98
N HIS A 444 -12.12 -7.35 -12.01
CA HIS A 444 -11.02 -7.76 -11.13
C HIS A 444 -11.42 -7.66 -9.66
N PHE A 445 -11.89 -6.48 -9.23
CA PHE A 445 -12.28 -6.24 -7.84
C PHE A 445 -13.34 -7.24 -7.35
N TRP A 446 -14.46 -7.37 -8.06
CA TRP A 446 -15.56 -8.22 -7.61
C TRP A 446 -15.19 -9.70 -7.60
N THR A 447 -14.47 -10.17 -8.62
CA THR A 447 -14.00 -11.56 -8.66
C THR A 447 -13.02 -11.85 -7.52
N MET A 448 -12.09 -10.92 -7.25
CA MET A 448 -11.15 -11.04 -6.14
C MET A 448 -11.87 -11.00 -4.78
N PHE A 449 -12.77 -10.06 -4.57
CA PHE A 449 -13.49 -9.88 -3.31
C PHE A 449 -14.31 -11.11 -2.94
N LEU A 450 -15.10 -11.62 -3.90
CA LEU A 450 -15.93 -12.81 -3.67
C LEU A 450 -15.06 -14.07 -3.50
N GLY A 451 -14.04 -14.26 -4.33
CA GLY A 451 -13.10 -15.37 -4.21
C GLY A 451 -12.35 -15.36 -2.88
N PHE A 452 -11.94 -14.18 -2.41
CA PHE A 452 -11.27 -14.02 -1.13
C PHE A 452 -12.16 -14.47 0.05
N HIS A 453 -13.39 -13.95 0.13
CA HIS A 453 -14.30 -14.32 1.22
C HIS A 453 -14.68 -15.80 1.18
N GLY A 454 -14.96 -16.36 0.00
CA GLY A 454 -15.24 -17.78 -0.13
C GLY A 454 -14.04 -18.68 0.25
N THR A 455 -12.82 -18.20 0.05
CA THR A 455 -11.61 -18.95 0.41
C THR A 455 -11.36 -18.92 1.92
N PHE A 456 -11.30 -17.72 2.53
CA PHE A 456 -10.73 -17.55 3.87
C PHE A 456 -11.78 -17.42 4.97
N LEU A 457 -13.02 -17.01 4.67
CA LEU A 457 -14.05 -16.94 5.70
C LEU A 457 -14.36 -18.33 6.28
N VAL A 458 -14.54 -19.32 5.42
CA VAL A 458 -14.84 -20.71 5.84
C VAL A 458 -13.69 -21.36 6.63
N GLN A 459 -12.46 -20.88 6.48
CA GLN A 459 -11.30 -21.39 7.24
C GLN A 459 -11.39 -21.08 8.73
N HIS A 460 -12.11 -20.02 9.14
CA HIS A 460 -12.36 -19.78 10.56
C HIS A 460 -13.22 -20.89 11.18
N TRP A 461 -14.22 -21.38 10.44
CA TRP A 461 -15.02 -22.55 10.88
C TRP A 461 -14.20 -23.81 10.90
N LEU A 462 -13.44 -24.10 9.83
CA LEU A 462 -12.54 -25.26 9.79
C LEU A 462 -11.62 -25.31 11.01
N GLY A 463 -11.03 -24.16 11.38
CA GLY A 463 -10.14 -24.09 12.52
C GLY A 463 -10.86 -24.23 13.86
N ASN A 464 -12.07 -23.64 13.99
CA ASN A 464 -12.89 -23.77 15.19
C ASN A 464 -13.39 -25.22 15.40
N GLU A 465 -13.60 -25.96 14.33
CA GLU A 465 -13.92 -27.38 14.35
C GLU A 465 -12.69 -28.29 14.56
N GLY A 466 -11.49 -27.70 14.68
CA GLY A 466 -10.27 -28.40 15.03
C GLY A 466 -9.36 -28.81 13.89
N MET A 467 -9.62 -28.37 12.62
CA MET A 467 -8.71 -28.69 11.52
C MET A 467 -7.35 -28.02 11.73
N PRO A 468 -6.24 -28.78 11.88
CA PRO A 468 -4.90 -28.22 12.03
C PRO A 468 -4.42 -27.58 10.73
N ARG A 469 -3.59 -26.53 10.81
CA ARG A 469 -2.86 -26.00 9.65
C ARG A 469 -1.64 -26.86 9.34
N ARG A 470 -1.13 -26.76 8.10
CA ARG A 470 0.08 -27.46 7.62
C ARG A 470 -0.04 -28.97 7.50
N TYR A 471 -1.23 -29.50 7.57
CA TYR A 471 -1.50 -30.91 7.32
C TYR A 471 -1.82 -31.09 5.83
N VAL A 472 -1.18 -32.08 5.21
CA VAL A 472 -1.36 -32.37 3.77
C VAL A 472 -2.68 -33.10 3.49
N ASP A 473 -3.25 -33.76 4.50
CA ASP A 473 -4.43 -34.61 4.39
C ASP A 473 -5.31 -34.54 5.64
N TYR A 474 -6.54 -35.02 5.55
CA TYR A 474 -7.51 -35.18 6.64
C TYR A 474 -8.39 -36.41 6.38
N LEU A 475 -9.04 -36.96 7.42
CA LEU A 475 -9.85 -38.16 7.29
C LEU A 475 -11.27 -37.83 6.73
N PRO A 476 -11.89 -38.75 5.98
CA PRO A 476 -13.27 -38.55 5.50
C PRO A 476 -14.29 -38.34 6.62
N GLY A 477 -14.03 -38.89 7.81
CA GLY A 477 -14.88 -38.79 9.01
C GLY A 477 -14.75 -37.49 9.79
N ASP A 478 -13.75 -36.65 9.49
CA ASP A 478 -13.48 -35.41 10.26
C ASP A 478 -14.51 -34.30 9.99
N GLY A 479 -15.33 -34.44 8.95
CA GLY A 479 -16.36 -33.44 8.59
C GLY A 479 -15.86 -32.24 7.80
N PHE A 480 -14.57 -32.13 7.53
CA PHE A 480 -13.93 -30.94 6.91
C PHE A 480 -14.14 -30.81 5.39
N THR A 481 -14.64 -31.85 4.71
CA THR A 481 -14.65 -31.94 3.23
C THR A 481 -15.41 -30.81 2.56
N ILE A 482 -16.61 -30.48 3.03
CA ILE A 482 -17.46 -29.44 2.40
C ILE A 482 -16.79 -28.08 2.49
N LEU A 483 -16.29 -27.69 3.66
CA LEU A 483 -15.64 -26.39 3.88
C LEU A 483 -14.33 -26.31 3.09
N ASN A 484 -13.53 -27.39 3.02
CA ASN A 484 -12.33 -27.43 2.19
C ASN A 484 -12.65 -27.33 0.69
N THR A 485 -13.71 -27.98 0.22
CA THR A 485 -14.15 -27.88 -1.18
C THR A 485 -14.55 -26.44 -1.52
N ILE A 486 -15.35 -25.78 -0.66
CA ILE A 486 -15.76 -24.37 -0.84
C ILE A 486 -14.51 -23.48 -0.87
N SER A 487 -13.61 -23.62 0.10
CA SER A 487 -12.36 -22.86 0.18
C SER A 487 -11.52 -23.06 -1.09
N THR A 488 -11.41 -24.30 -1.60
CA THR A 488 -10.62 -24.61 -2.79
C THR A 488 -11.22 -24.01 -4.05
N VAL A 489 -12.51 -24.22 -4.32
CA VAL A 489 -13.18 -23.65 -5.50
C VAL A 489 -13.05 -22.12 -5.50
N SER A 490 -13.29 -21.50 -4.34
CA SER A 490 -13.17 -20.04 -4.19
C SER A 490 -11.74 -19.53 -4.38
N SER A 491 -10.73 -20.32 -3.98
CA SER A 491 -9.32 -19.96 -4.18
C SER A 491 -8.93 -19.94 -5.66
N PHE A 492 -9.48 -20.83 -6.49
CA PHE A 492 -9.29 -20.78 -7.94
C PHE A 492 -9.98 -19.56 -8.58
N VAL A 493 -11.16 -19.15 -8.07
CA VAL A 493 -11.81 -17.90 -8.47
C VAL A 493 -10.93 -16.70 -8.08
N LEU A 494 -10.37 -16.71 -6.88
CA LEU A 494 -9.43 -15.70 -6.39
C LEU A 494 -8.18 -15.62 -7.27
N GLY A 495 -7.55 -16.76 -7.58
CA GLY A 495 -6.40 -16.82 -8.49
C GLY A 495 -6.72 -16.30 -9.89
N ALA A 496 -7.88 -16.70 -10.46
CA ALA A 496 -8.34 -16.24 -11.76
C ALA A 496 -8.57 -14.72 -11.82
N SER A 497 -8.91 -14.08 -10.69
CA SER A 497 -9.09 -12.62 -10.63
C SER A 497 -7.82 -11.86 -11.07
N THR A 498 -6.64 -12.38 -10.77
CA THR A 498 -5.35 -11.79 -11.15
C THR A 498 -5.18 -11.71 -12.67
N LEU A 499 -5.79 -12.61 -13.44
CA LEU A 499 -5.75 -12.58 -14.91
C LEU A 499 -6.46 -11.35 -15.49
N PHE A 500 -7.55 -10.88 -14.85
CA PHE A 500 -8.20 -9.63 -15.25
C PHE A 500 -7.25 -8.44 -15.08
N PHE A 501 -6.46 -8.40 -14.00
CA PHE A 501 -5.47 -7.35 -13.79
C PHE A 501 -4.34 -7.43 -14.82
N ILE A 502 -3.75 -8.61 -15.03
CA ILE A 502 -2.65 -8.80 -15.99
C ILE A 502 -3.11 -8.35 -17.39
N TRP A 503 -4.29 -8.78 -17.82
CA TRP A 503 -4.84 -8.37 -19.10
C TRP A 503 -5.11 -6.86 -19.16
N ASN A 504 -5.69 -6.28 -18.12
CA ASN A 504 -5.98 -4.86 -18.04
C ASN A 504 -4.68 -4.03 -18.11
N ALA A 505 -3.69 -4.40 -17.32
CA ALA A 505 -2.40 -3.70 -17.29
C ALA A 505 -1.70 -3.76 -18.65
N TRP A 506 -1.63 -4.93 -19.29
CA TRP A 506 -1.03 -5.09 -20.62
C TRP A 506 -1.79 -4.31 -21.70
N LYS A 507 -3.12 -4.47 -21.77
CA LYS A 507 -3.99 -3.78 -22.71
C LYS A 507 -3.87 -2.26 -22.55
N SER A 508 -3.98 -1.76 -21.33
CA SER A 508 -4.01 -0.33 -21.05
C SER A 508 -2.64 0.32 -21.22
N TRP A 509 -1.55 -0.38 -20.90
CA TRP A 509 -0.20 0.09 -21.20
C TRP A 509 0.04 0.29 -22.69
N ARG A 510 -0.57 -0.53 -23.55
CA ARG A 510 -0.46 -0.44 -25.01
C ARG A 510 -1.47 0.52 -25.63
N TYR A 511 -2.72 0.46 -25.20
CA TYR A 511 -3.87 1.05 -25.89
C TYR A 511 -4.75 1.91 -24.99
N GLY A 512 -4.48 2.01 -23.68
CA GLY A 512 -5.28 2.80 -22.74
C GLY A 512 -5.26 4.29 -23.05
N PRO A 513 -6.25 5.06 -22.56
CA PRO A 513 -6.32 6.51 -22.73
C PRO A 513 -5.05 7.19 -22.20
N VAL A 514 -4.48 8.08 -22.99
CA VAL A 514 -3.30 8.86 -22.61
C VAL A 514 -3.72 10.00 -21.69
N VAL A 515 -2.99 10.17 -20.59
CA VAL A 515 -3.21 11.23 -19.61
C VAL A 515 -2.36 12.44 -19.98
N ASN A 516 -3.02 13.58 -20.27
CA ASN A 516 -2.39 14.84 -20.66
C ASN A 516 -2.47 15.90 -19.55
N VAL A 517 -2.98 15.52 -18.36
CA VAL A 517 -3.16 16.40 -17.21
C VAL A 517 -2.33 15.88 -16.03
N ASP A 518 -1.99 16.77 -15.10
CA ASP A 518 -1.20 16.39 -13.92
C ASP A 518 -2.02 15.52 -12.95
N ASP A 519 -3.31 15.80 -12.81
CA ASP A 519 -4.24 15.11 -11.91
C ASP A 519 -5.47 14.59 -12.69
N PRO A 520 -5.46 13.32 -13.14
CA PRO A 520 -6.58 12.74 -13.86
C PRO A 520 -7.80 12.44 -12.98
N TRP A 521 -7.65 12.44 -11.66
CA TRP A 521 -8.72 12.19 -10.70
C TRP A 521 -9.48 13.47 -10.34
N GLY A 522 -8.89 14.63 -10.58
CA GLY A 522 -9.47 15.95 -10.35
C GLY A 522 -9.44 16.44 -8.89
N PHE A 523 -9.11 15.58 -7.94
CA PHE A 523 -9.07 15.85 -6.49
C PHE A 523 -7.76 15.42 -5.81
N GLY A 524 -6.67 15.32 -6.56
CA GLY A 524 -5.37 15.02 -6.02
C GLY A 524 -4.99 16.04 -4.93
N ASN A 525 -4.54 15.55 -3.78
CA ASN A 525 -4.19 16.37 -2.63
C ASN A 525 -2.68 16.61 -2.55
N SER A 526 -1.89 15.57 -2.64
CA SER A 526 -0.44 15.54 -2.45
C SER A 526 0.33 15.91 -3.73
N LEU A 527 1.62 16.25 -3.59
CA LEU A 527 2.44 16.86 -4.66
C LEU A 527 2.56 16.02 -5.93
N GLU A 528 2.45 14.70 -5.85
CA GLU A 528 2.50 13.87 -7.06
C GLU A 528 1.41 14.22 -8.07
N TRP A 529 0.34 14.87 -7.64
CA TRP A 529 -0.74 15.36 -8.52
C TRP A 529 -0.52 16.79 -9.03
N ALA A 530 0.65 17.37 -8.75
CA ALA A 530 1.08 18.67 -9.26
C ALA A 530 2.25 18.58 -10.25
N THR A 531 2.49 17.41 -10.83
CA THR A 531 3.49 17.17 -11.88
C THR A 531 2.92 16.26 -12.96
N THR A 532 3.53 16.22 -14.12
CA THR A 532 3.04 15.49 -15.29
C THR A 532 2.90 13.97 -15.07
N CYS A 533 2.14 13.31 -15.92
CA CYS A 533 1.95 11.87 -15.97
C CYS A 533 2.62 11.28 -17.24
N PRO A 534 3.80 10.61 -17.17
CA PRO A 534 4.67 10.41 -16.01
C PRO A 534 5.43 11.67 -15.59
N PRO A 535 5.99 11.71 -14.35
CA PRO A 535 6.83 12.81 -13.90
C PRO A 535 8.13 12.94 -14.72
N PRO A 536 8.69 14.16 -14.86
CA PRO A 536 9.97 14.36 -15.51
C PRO A 536 11.12 13.72 -14.72
N LEU A 537 12.35 13.74 -15.28
CA LEU A 537 13.51 13.06 -14.69
C LEU A 537 13.77 13.48 -13.23
N ARG A 538 13.61 14.76 -12.91
CA ARG A 538 13.77 15.31 -11.55
C ARG A 538 12.43 15.58 -10.84
N ASN A 539 11.40 14.82 -11.16
CA ASN A 539 10.06 14.82 -10.60
C ASN A 539 9.23 16.08 -10.89
N PHE A 540 9.84 17.26 -10.90
CA PHE A 540 9.16 18.55 -11.13
C PHE A 540 10.00 19.44 -12.03
N ASP A 541 9.34 20.13 -12.94
CA ASP A 541 9.92 21.29 -13.63
C ASP A 541 9.87 22.52 -12.73
N ARG A 542 8.77 22.65 -11.96
CA ARG A 542 8.60 23.67 -10.93
C ARG A 542 7.72 23.11 -9.80
N ILE A 543 8.16 23.26 -8.55
CA ILE A 543 7.38 22.88 -7.37
C ILE A 543 6.42 24.03 -7.03
N PRO A 544 5.11 23.75 -6.82
CA PRO A 544 4.17 24.77 -6.36
C PRO A 544 4.49 25.18 -4.93
N ARG A 545 4.02 26.37 -4.51
CA ARG A 545 4.18 26.82 -3.13
C ARG A 545 3.40 25.91 -2.18
N ILE A 546 4.09 25.33 -1.19
CA ILE A 546 3.52 24.40 -0.21
C ILE A 546 3.06 25.19 1.02
N ARG A 547 1.74 25.15 1.31
CA ARG A 547 1.12 25.87 2.42
C ARG A 547 0.37 24.95 3.39
N SER A 548 -0.03 23.75 2.95
CA SER A 548 -0.76 22.78 3.74
C SER A 548 -0.32 21.35 3.39
N GLU A 549 -0.94 20.37 4.00
CA GLU A 549 -0.80 18.93 3.67
C GLU A 549 -1.42 18.56 2.31
N ARG A 550 -2.03 19.53 1.60
CA ARG A 550 -2.73 19.34 0.33
C ARG A 550 -2.20 20.27 -0.78
N PRO A 551 -0.90 20.28 -1.06
CA PRO A 551 -0.29 21.31 -1.92
C PRO A 551 -0.78 21.28 -3.38
N ALA A 552 -1.13 20.11 -3.95
CA ALA A 552 -1.68 20.03 -5.29
C ALA A 552 -3.10 20.59 -5.34
N PHE A 553 -3.92 20.29 -4.34
CA PHE A 553 -5.25 20.85 -4.22
C PHE A 553 -5.19 22.39 -4.04
N ASP A 554 -4.34 22.88 -3.18
CA ASP A 554 -4.15 24.32 -2.94
C ASP A 554 -3.69 25.06 -4.22
N ALA A 555 -2.78 24.46 -4.99
CA ALA A 555 -2.31 25.03 -6.23
C ALA A 555 -3.41 25.12 -7.28
N LYS A 556 -4.30 24.14 -7.33
CA LYS A 556 -5.38 24.05 -8.32
C LYS A 556 -6.60 24.92 -7.93
N TYR A 557 -7.01 24.86 -6.67
CA TYR A 557 -8.27 25.47 -6.20
C TYR A 557 -8.10 26.69 -5.30
N GLY A 558 -6.91 26.93 -4.75
CA GLY A 558 -6.63 28.07 -3.88
C GLY A 558 -6.93 29.44 -4.49
N PRO A 559 -6.58 29.72 -5.77
CA PRO A 559 -6.94 30.97 -6.44
C PRO A 559 -8.45 31.18 -6.53
N LEU A 560 -9.22 30.16 -6.88
CA LEU A 560 -10.69 30.24 -7.00
C LEU A 560 -11.36 30.55 -5.66
N VAL A 561 -10.81 29.99 -4.57
CA VAL A 561 -11.30 30.25 -3.21
C VAL A 561 -11.02 31.70 -2.79
N ALA A 562 -9.86 32.25 -3.15
CA ALA A 562 -9.50 33.64 -2.88
C ALA A 562 -10.39 34.63 -3.64
N ASP A 563 -10.67 34.35 -4.94
CA ASP A 563 -11.50 35.19 -5.81
C ASP A 563 -12.96 35.26 -5.36
N LEU A 564 -13.45 34.23 -4.63
CA LEU A 564 -14.80 34.21 -4.09
C LEU A 564 -14.98 35.15 -2.87
N GLY A 565 -13.90 35.81 -2.39
CA GLY A 565 -13.94 36.80 -1.32
C GLY A 565 -14.50 36.28 0.01
N ARG A 566 -14.49 34.99 0.20
CA ARG A 566 -14.96 34.33 1.43
C ARG A 566 -13.73 33.84 2.19
N ASP A 567 -13.61 34.26 3.43
CA ASP A 567 -12.90 33.48 4.45
C ASP A 567 -13.61 32.13 4.58
N LEU A 568 -13.24 31.21 3.69
CA LEU A 568 -13.81 29.88 3.72
C LEU A 568 -13.12 29.16 4.87
N PRO A 569 -13.87 28.69 5.88
CA PRO A 569 -13.30 27.92 6.95
C PRO A 569 -12.48 26.76 6.36
N GLN A 570 -11.40 26.33 7.02
CA GLN A 570 -10.53 25.22 6.59
C GLN A 570 -11.27 23.92 6.20
N ARG A 571 -12.60 23.93 6.27
CA ARG A 571 -13.55 22.88 5.92
C ARG A 571 -14.29 23.11 4.61
N ILE A 572 -13.66 23.63 3.57
CA ILE A 572 -14.31 23.55 2.26
C ILE A 572 -14.29 22.11 1.81
N THR A 573 -15.43 21.55 1.96
CA THR A 573 -15.68 20.17 1.65
C THR A 573 -16.23 19.96 0.24
N ARG A 574 -16.53 21.01 -0.53
CA ARG A 574 -17.15 20.88 -1.87
C ARG A 574 -16.73 22.01 -2.79
N PRO A 575 -16.23 21.72 -4.01
CA PRO A 575 -16.10 22.75 -5.05
C PRO A 575 -17.48 23.26 -5.48
N PRO A 576 -17.55 24.48 -6.02
CA PRO A 576 -18.77 25.02 -6.64
C PRO A 576 -19.36 24.07 -7.71
N GLN A 577 -20.67 24.17 -7.97
CA GLN A 577 -21.39 23.24 -8.86
C GLN A 577 -20.86 23.29 -10.30
N ASP A 578 -20.57 24.49 -10.78
CA ASP A 578 -19.96 24.80 -12.08
C ASP A 578 -18.57 24.09 -12.24
N LEU A 579 -17.74 24.13 -11.22
CA LEU A 579 -16.44 23.44 -11.23
C LEU A 579 -16.59 21.91 -11.26
N ARG A 580 -17.68 21.39 -10.68
CA ARG A 580 -18.01 19.95 -10.75
C ARG A 580 -18.39 19.54 -12.16
N ASP A 581 -19.15 20.37 -12.84
CA ASP A 581 -19.61 20.09 -14.19
C ASP A 581 -18.45 20.15 -15.20
N GLU A 582 -17.49 21.05 -15.01
CA GLU A 582 -16.23 21.07 -15.78
C GLU A 582 -15.37 19.84 -15.54
N LEU A 583 -15.20 19.40 -14.27
CA LEU A 583 -14.46 18.19 -13.93
C LEU A 583 -15.12 16.92 -14.50
N HIS A 584 -16.45 16.93 -14.65
CA HIS A 584 -17.17 15.84 -15.32
C HIS A 584 -17.06 15.92 -16.84
N ALA A 585 -17.01 17.13 -17.42
CA ALA A 585 -16.79 17.33 -18.85
C ALA A 585 -15.39 16.89 -19.30
N GLU A 586 -14.35 17.21 -18.49
CA GLU A 586 -12.98 16.73 -18.75
C GLU A 586 -12.82 15.20 -18.66
N ARG A 587 -13.73 14.52 -17.94
CA ARG A 587 -13.74 13.04 -17.82
C ARG A 587 -14.49 12.34 -18.94
N ARG A 588 -15.26 13.04 -19.77
CA ARG A 588 -15.85 12.43 -20.95
C ARG A 588 -14.73 12.10 -21.93
N PRO A 589 -14.64 10.84 -22.43
CA PRO A 589 -13.78 10.57 -23.56
C PRO A 589 -14.13 11.55 -24.67
N PRO A 590 -13.16 12.07 -25.44
CA PRO A 590 -13.47 12.85 -26.62
C PRO A 590 -14.49 12.06 -27.45
N GLU A 591 -15.63 12.66 -27.71
CA GLU A 591 -16.62 12.06 -28.61
C GLU A 591 -15.89 11.75 -29.91
N MET A 592 -15.85 10.48 -30.27
CA MET A 592 -15.37 10.09 -31.59
C MET A 592 -16.28 10.82 -32.60
N PRO A 593 -15.73 11.49 -33.61
CA PRO A 593 -16.56 12.03 -34.67
C PRO A 593 -17.44 10.89 -35.18
N SER A 594 -18.76 11.09 -35.09
CA SER A 594 -19.73 10.20 -35.67
C SER A 594 -19.35 9.96 -37.12
N ALA A 595 -19.24 8.71 -37.53
CA ALA A 595 -19.12 8.34 -38.92
C ALA A 595 -20.48 8.53 -39.59
N GLU A 596 -20.87 9.82 -39.78
CA GLU A 596 -22.02 10.25 -40.58
C GLU A 596 -21.58 11.35 -41.52
N GLY A 597 -21.05 10.91 -42.61
CA GLY A 597 -20.67 11.71 -43.74
C GLY A 597 -20.57 10.87 -45.00
N ALA A 598 -21.54 10.02 -45.25
CA ALA A 598 -21.83 9.46 -46.57
C ALA A 598 -23.08 8.58 -46.45
N VAL A 599 -24.25 9.06 -46.84
CA VAL A 599 -25.18 8.49 -47.80
C VAL A 599 -26.51 9.23 -47.69
N GLY A 600 -27.00 9.66 -48.83
CA GLY A 600 -28.09 10.55 -49.08
C GLY A 600 -29.47 10.17 -48.54
N ALA A 601 -30.21 11.23 -48.45
CA ALA A 601 -31.65 11.42 -48.58
C ALA A 601 -32.55 10.21 -48.45
N ARG A 602 -33.34 10.15 -47.36
CA ARG A 602 -34.76 9.74 -47.44
C ARG A 602 -35.55 10.29 -46.25
N GLU A 603 -36.53 11.13 -46.64
CA GLU A 603 -37.87 11.39 -46.09
C GLU A 603 -38.08 11.59 -44.58
N ALA A 604 -38.48 12.80 -44.28
CA ALA A 604 -39.09 13.28 -43.04
C ALA A 604 -40.46 12.57 -42.81
N VAL A 605 -40.61 11.96 -41.61
CA VAL A 605 -41.92 11.70 -41.02
C VAL A 605 -42.02 12.50 -39.72
N ALA A 606 -42.93 13.44 -39.71
CA ALA A 606 -43.24 14.28 -38.57
C ALA A 606 -43.89 13.46 -37.45
N TYR A 607 -43.32 13.60 -36.23
CA TYR A 607 -43.91 13.09 -34.99
C TYR A 607 -44.65 14.23 -34.28
N GLN A 608 -45.98 14.06 -34.12
CA GLN A 608 -46.82 14.95 -33.33
C GLN A 608 -46.77 14.58 -31.86
N PRO A 609 -46.66 15.51 -30.91
CA PRO A 609 -46.74 15.19 -29.49
C PRO A 609 -48.20 15.01 -29.03
N ALA A 610 -48.43 14.02 -28.14
CA ALA A 610 -49.71 13.74 -27.49
C ALA A 610 -49.98 14.75 -26.35
N PRO A 611 -51.28 15.00 -26.00
CA PRO A 611 -51.67 16.08 -25.12
C PRO A 611 -51.43 15.82 -23.63
N GLU A 612 -51.12 16.90 -22.92
CA GLU A 612 -50.94 16.92 -21.46
C GLU A 612 -52.26 16.59 -20.73
N SER A 613 -52.16 15.60 -19.80
CA SER A 613 -53.23 15.35 -18.81
C SER A 613 -52.86 16.06 -17.51
N GLY A 614 -53.67 17.02 -17.10
CA GLY A 614 -53.50 17.77 -15.86
C GLY A 614 -53.67 16.93 -14.61
N ALA A 615 -52.75 17.08 -13.69
CA ALA A 615 -52.91 16.70 -12.29
C ALA A 615 -52.54 17.91 -11.40
N ARG A 616 -53.44 18.28 -10.50
CA ARG A 616 -53.31 19.40 -9.55
C ARG A 616 -52.22 19.05 -8.49
N PRO A 617 -51.53 20.06 -7.92
CA PRO A 617 -50.60 19.85 -6.83
C PRO A 617 -51.37 19.54 -5.55
N VAL A 618 -50.88 18.57 -4.80
CA VAL A 618 -51.33 18.25 -3.40
C VAL A 618 -50.47 19.13 -2.49
N GLU A 619 -51.14 19.97 -1.68
CA GLU A 619 -50.55 20.71 -0.57
C GLU A 619 -50.13 19.74 0.54
N VAL A 620 -48.88 19.83 0.98
CA VAL A 620 -48.38 19.12 2.17
C VAL A 620 -48.30 20.14 3.31
N PRO A 621 -48.95 19.88 4.49
CA PRO A 621 -48.91 20.79 5.63
C PRO A 621 -47.54 20.79 6.32
N GLU A 622 -47.12 21.98 6.77
CA GLU A 622 -45.91 22.19 7.57
C GLU A 622 -46.04 21.52 8.95
N PRO A 623 -44.97 20.94 9.50
CA PRO A 623 -44.99 20.42 10.88
C PRO A 623 -44.72 21.52 11.91
N ASP A 624 -45.53 21.55 12.95
CA ASP A 624 -45.48 22.43 14.12
C ASP A 624 -44.09 22.48 14.82
N MET A 625 -43.60 23.70 15.05
CA MET A 625 -42.44 23.96 15.90
C MET A 625 -42.80 23.82 17.39
N VAL A 626 -42.32 22.79 18.04
CA VAL A 626 -42.30 22.65 19.49
C VAL A 626 -41.16 23.50 20.07
N ARG A 627 -41.54 24.55 20.83
CA ARG A 627 -40.65 25.39 21.64
C ARG A 627 -40.05 24.55 22.79
N ARG A 628 -38.73 24.59 22.94
CA ARG A 628 -38.07 24.18 24.18
C ARG A 628 -37.65 25.41 24.99
N PRO A 629 -37.68 25.32 26.37
CA PRO A 629 -37.44 26.45 27.26
C PRO A 629 -35.95 26.80 27.41
N GLY A 630 -35.72 28.08 27.80
CA GLY A 630 -34.46 28.77 27.77
C GLY A 630 -33.38 28.24 28.74
N PHE A 631 -32.14 28.53 28.33
CA PHE A 631 -30.98 28.58 29.21
C PHE A 631 -30.48 30.02 29.28
N GLU A 632 -30.19 30.48 30.48
CA GLU A 632 -29.68 31.80 30.82
C GLU A 632 -28.29 32.05 30.23
N GLU A 633 -28.10 33.24 29.67
CA GLU A 633 -26.81 33.78 29.30
C GLU A 633 -26.00 34.11 30.56
N THR A 634 -24.78 33.58 30.65
CA THR A 634 -23.74 34.05 31.58
C THR A 634 -22.74 34.89 30.82
N GLU A 635 -22.50 36.11 31.33
CA GLU A 635 -21.62 37.15 30.80
C GLU A 635 -20.17 36.64 30.66
N GLU A 636 -19.54 36.93 29.51
CA GLU A 636 -18.08 36.83 29.31
C GLU A 636 -17.34 37.98 29.95
N PRO A 637 -16.16 37.77 30.57
CA PRO A 637 -15.30 38.86 31.03
C PRO A 637 -14.44 39.42 29.91
N GLU A 638 -14.26 40.75 29.92
CA GLU A 638 -13.45 41.60 29.06
C GLU A 638 -12.01 41.08 28.88
N ARG A 639 -11.54 41.03 27.63
CA ARG A 639 -10.14 40.81 27.26
C ARG A 639 -9.36 42.12 27.36
N THR A 640 -8.34 42.11 28.19
CA THR A 640 -7.27 43.10 28.19
C THR A 640 -6.28 42.86 27.07
N ASP A 641 -5.84 43.94 26.42
CA ASP A 641 -4.88 43.98 25.31
C ASP A 641 -3.52 43.39 25.69
N GLU A 642 -2.98 42.50 24.86
CA GLU A 642 -1.57 42.13 24.85
C GLU A 642 -0.91 42.51 23.51
N PRO A 643 0.40 42.89 23.52
CA PRO A 643 1.04 43.59 22.43
C PRO A 643 1.54 42.69 21.30
N GLU A 644 1.69 43.30 20.13
CA GLU A 644 2.19 42.75 18.86
C GLU A 644 3.43 41.87 19.01
N GLY A 645 3.31 40.59 18.55
CA GLY A 645 4.42 39.65 18.50
C GLY A 645 5.32 39.86 17.29
N THR A 646 6.59 39.94 17.57
CA THR A 646 7.74 40.20 16.71
C THR A 646 7.99 39.09 15.66
N ASP A 647 8.49 39.50 14.50
CA ASP A 647 8.96 38.82 13.30
C ASP A 647 9.99 37.68 13.52
N LEU A 648 9.62 36.61 14.20
CA LEU A 648 10.46 35.39 14.26
C LEU A 648 10.31 34.45 13.06
N GLU A 649 9.17 34.47 12.38
CA GLU A 649 8.93 33.62 11.19
C GLU A 649 9.71 34.08 9.94
N ALA A 650 9.96 35.40 9.79
CA ALA A 650 10.74 35.91 8.67
C ALA A 650 12.24 35.58 8.76
N GLN A 651 12.76 35.43 9.97
CA GLN A 651 14.18 35.09 10.19
C GLN A 651 14.49 33.61 9.96
N ASP A 652 13.53 32.72 10.19
CA ASP A 652 13.69 31.27 9.89
C ASP A 652 13.58 30.95 8.40
N GLU A 653 12.74 31.66 7.65
CA GLU A 653 12.69 31.56 6.18
C GLU A 653 14.01 32.02 5.53
N GLN A 654 14.65 33.02 6.07
CA GLN A 654 15.91 33.54 5.54
C GLN A 654 17.09 32.62 5.84
N ARG A 655 17.14 32.01 7.02
CA ARG A 655 18.16 31.01 7.40
C ARG A 655 18.05 29.70 6.58
N GLN A 656 16.83 29.29 6.17
CA GLN A 656 16.66 28.13 5.30
C GLN A 656 17.07 28.41 3.85
N ASN A 657 16.84 29.62 3.34
CA ASN A 657 17.26 30.01 1.99
C ASN A 657 18.80 30.15 1.85
N ASP A 658 19.50 30.57 2.88
CA ASP A 658 20.96 30.73 2.85
C ASP A 658 21.72 29.39 2.87
N ARG A 659 21.14 28.32 3.46
CA ARG A 659 21.73 26.98 3.44
C ARG A 659 21.86 26.36 2.03
N TRP A 660 21.10 26.84 1.06
CA TRP A 660 21.10 26.34 -0.30
C TRP A 660 22.00 27.11 -1.27
N ARG A 661 22.56 28.24 -0.85
CA ARG A 661 23.36 29.12 -1.73
C ARG A 661 24.86 28.89 -1.72
N HIS A 662 25.44 28.16 -0.75
CA HIS A 662 26.86 27.93 -0.68
C HIS A 662 27.20 26.43 -0.61
N PRO A 663 27.80 25.82 -1.66
CA PRO A 663 28.50 24.54 -1.52
C PRO A 663 29.81 24.80 -0.75
N ARG A 664 30.02 24.08 0.37
CA ARG A 664 31.27 24.12 1.13
C ARG A 664 32.40 23.61 0.23
N GLY A 665 33.40 24.44 0.03
CA GLY A 665 34.63 24.08 -0.63
C GLY A 665 35.40 23.02 0.16
N HIS A 666 36.05 22.12 -0.59
CA HIS A 666 36.97 21.14 -0.06
C HIS A 666 38.17 21.83 0.57
N GLY A 667 38.37 21.66 1.87
CA GLY A 667 39.63 21.94 2.53
C GLY A 667 40.54 20.72 2.42
N ASP A 668 41.73 20.96 2.00
CA ASP A 668 42.86 20.05 1.84
C ASP A 668 43.38 19.57 3.23
N PRO A 669 43.66 18.29 3.46
CA PRO A 669 44.22 17.81 4.71
C PRO A 669 45.75 17.65 4.57
N THR A 670 46.51 18.68 4.85
CA THR A 670 47.91 18.55 5.27
C THR A 670 48.16 19.58 6.39
N GLU A 671 48.39 19.10 7.59
CA GLU A 671 49.40 19.47 8.59
C GLU A 671 48.97 19.12 10.02
N SER A 672 49.88 18.35 10.67
CA SER A 672 50.06 17.95 12.08
C SER A 672 49.06 16.98 12.68
#